data_8d792b8f879239535c9a3ba787702d91
#
_entry.id   8d792b8f879239535c9a3ba787702d91
#
_cell.length_a   1.000
_cell.length_b   1.000
_cell.length_c   1.000
_cell.angle_alpha   90.00
_cell.angle_beta   90.00
_cell.angle_gamma   90.00
#
_symmetry.space_group_name_H-M   'P 1'
#
loop_
_entity.id
_entity.type
_entity.pdbx_description
1 polymer ?
#
loop_
_entity_poly.entity_id
_entity_poly.type
_entity_poly.pdbx_seq_one_letter_code
_entity_poly.pdbx_strand_id
1 'polypeptide(L)'
;MSKTLNWGILGAGAIAKTFAKGVARTTGGKVIAIGSRSQGKADLFGDELGIARRYGSYEALLADAEVEAVYIATPHPEHAEWAIKTAEAKKHLLCEKPIGMNFGEAMAIVEAARDNDVFLMEAFMYRCHPQTQKLVELVKQKAIGDVRLIQATFGFRMPFDPKQRIWANELGGGGILDVGCYPVSMVRLIAGAATGRDFADPISVCGAGHLHPITRADEYAIASLQFAGGIVATVATSVGLEQENVVRIYGTEGYIFVPNPWLPGSDGLDTKILIYSNGQPEPREIAVETPNWLYAIEADTVAAHIDLRQAPSPAMSWDDTLGNMKTLDQWRQAIGLTYDAEKPENVPTVHRKPLAVQARGPKNNMKHGSIAGVTPPVSRLVMGVDNETFSPVVAVLWDDFFEHGGNCFDTAFVYDSGRCEKALGDWVRARKIRSQVVILSKGGHTPECFPGPISRQHRESLDRLQTDYADLYMLHRDNPAVPVGEFVDVLNEHVKSGTMKAIGVSNWSLPRVQAFNDWAKKNGKTGLAAISHQLSLARMIAPPWSGCLSANDPEMLGWLAQTQTPLMPWSSQGRGFFLPSTSAENHADAELVRCWHREDNFRRLERARELAKKKKVLPINIALAFVLHRPFPTFALIGPRTIHEIRSSLRALDVELTEAEMRWLNLED
;
A
#
# COMPACT_ATOMS: atom_id res chain seq x y z
N MET A 1 10.37 34.51 6.23
CA MET A 1 10.08 34.32 7.67
C MET A 1 9.28 33.03 7.77
N SER A 2 9.70 32.08 8.60
CA SER A 2 8.89 30.87 8.85
C SER A 2 7.54 31.28 9.43
N LYS A 3 6.47 30.68 8.94
CA LYS A 3 5.11 30.90 9.44
C LYS A 3 5.02 30.40 10.89
N THR A 4 4.54 31.19 11.82
CA THR A 4 4.28 30.75 13.18
C THR A 4 3.00 29.91 13.20
N LEU A 5 3.09 28.61 13.53
CA LEU A 5 1.97 27.69 13.54
C LEU A 5 1.24 27.65 14.89
N ASN A 6 -0.08 27.66 14.87
CA ASN A 6 -0.94 27.39 16.02
C ASN A 6 -1.16 25.87 16.13
N TRP A 7 -0.51 25.25 17.12
CA TRP A 7 -0.60 23.80 17.34
C TRP A 7 -1.77 23.42 18.24
N GLY A 8 -2.51 22.41 17.85
CA GLY A 8 -3.35 21.60 18.72
C GLY A 8 -2.69 20.27 19.03
N ILE A 9 -2.98 19.68 20.17
CA ILE A 9 -2.46 18.35 20.56
C ILE A 9 -3.64 17.42 20.80
N LEU A 10 -3.66 16.25 20.19
CA LEU A 10 -4.58 15.14 20.48
C LEU A 10 -3.90 14.10 21.36
N GLY A 11 -4.41 13.93 22.59
CA GLY A 11 -3.86 13.05 23.62
C GLY A 11 -3.04 13.79 24.68
N ALA A 12 -3.35 13.54 25.95
CA ALA A 12 -2.72 14.18 27.11
C ALA A 12 -1.68 13.27 27.78
N GLY A 13 -0.88 12.55 26.99
CA GLY A 13 0.15 11.61 27.44
C GLY A 13 1.52 12.26 27.72
N ALA A 14 2.49 11.46 28.14
CA ALA A 14 3.85 11.93 28.44
C ALA A 14 4.53 12.53 27.19
N ILE A 15 4.44 11.87 26.03
CA ILE A 15 5.04 12.37 24.79
C ILE A 15 4.40 13.70 24.33
N ALA A 16 3.09 13.88 24.54
CA ALA A 16 2.40 15.14 24.27
C ALA A 16 2.97 16.29 25.11
N LYS A 17 3.29 16.04 26.40
CA LYS A 17 3.96 17.02 27.26
C LYS A 17 5.37 17.34 26.77
N THR A 18 6.09 16.33 26.34
CA THR A 18 7.45 16.48 25.78
C THR A 18 7.41 17.35 24.54
N PHE A 19 6.52 17.06 23.59
CA PHE A 19 6.33 17.87 22.39
C PHE A 19 5.94 19.32 22.71
N ALA A 20 4.96 19.52 23.60
CA ALA A 20 4.54 20.87 24.00
C ALA A 20 5.69 21.71 24.61
N LYS A 21 6.56 21.08 25.42
CA LYS A 21 7.78 21.71 25.94
C LYS A 21 8.80 22.00 24.83
N GLY A 22 8.84 21.18 23.80
CA GLY A 22 9.65 21.40 22.59
C GLY A 22 9.17 22.63 21.83
N VAL A 23 7.88 22.70 21.51
CA VAL A 23 7.28 23.84 20.82
C VAL A 23 7.47 25.15 21.60
N ALA A 24 7.46 25.12 22.92
CA ALA A 24 7.75 26.32 23.75
C ALA A 24 9.18 26.87 23.59
N ARG A 25 10.10 26.11 22.99
CA ARG A 25 11.50 26.51 22.71
C ARG A 25 11.74 26.97 21.27
N THR A 26 10.72 26.90 20.41
CA THR A 26 10.81 27.31 19.00
C THR A 26 10.16 28.67 18.77
N THR A 27 10.55 29.35 17.71
CA THR A 27 9.90 30.55 17.21
C THR A 27 8.90 30.24 16.10
N GLY A 28 8.91 29.00 15.56
CA GLY A 28 8.09 28.54 14.46
C GLY A 28 6.66 28.12 14.86
N GLY A 29 6.31 28.11 16.17
CA GLY A 29 4.98 27.68 16.59
C GLY A 29 4.66 27.94 18.05
N LYS A 30 3.39 27.77 18.41
CA LYS A 30 2.90 27.76 19.80
C LYS A 30 1.79 26.74 19.96
N VAL A 31 1.74 26.05 21.09
CA VAL A 31 0.60 25.19 21.43
C VAL A 31 -0.51 26.04 21.99
N ILE A 32 -1.67 26.10 21.30
CA ILE A 32 -2.81 26.89 21.72
C ILE A 32 -3.97 26.03 22.26
N ALA A 33 -4.00 24.73 21.92
CA ALA A 33 -5.12 23.85 22.24
C ALA A 33 -4.66 22.45 22.64
N ILE A 34 -5.39 21.82 23.57
CA ILE A 34 -5.27 20.41 23.96
C ILE A 34 -6.63 19.73 23.89
N GLY A 35 -6.71 18.58 23.23
CA GLY A 35 -7.86 17.68 23.20
C GLY A 35 -7.58 16.37 23.93
N SER A 36 -8.52 15.94 24.75
CA SER A 36 -8.49 14.65 25.43
C SER A 36 -9.90 14.05 25.48
N ARG A 37 -10.00 12.72 25.60
CA ARG A 37 -11.29 12.01 25.82
C ARG A 37 -11.92 12.34 27.19
N SER A 38 -11.29 13.16 28.00
CA SER A 38 -11.74 13.58 29.31
C SER A 38 -11.40 15.06 29.53
N GLN A 39 -12.42 15.88 29.81
CA GLN A 39 -12.23 17.30 30.10
C GLN A 39 -11.25 17.52 31.25
N GLY A 40 -11.36 16.73 32.32
CA GLY A 40 -10.45 16.85 33.48
C GLY A 40 -8.97 16.57 33.14
N LYS A 41 -8.70 15.64 32.19
CA LYS A 41 -7.33 15.43 31.73
C LYS A 41 -6.84 16.58 30.85
N ALA A 42 -7.71 17.16 30.02
CA ALA A 42 -7.37 18.33 29.23
C ALA A 42 -7.10 19.55 30.13
N ASP A 43 -7.86 19.72 31.19
CA ASP A 43 -7.69 20.82 32.16
C ASP A 43 -6.36 20.69 32.91
N LEU A 44 -6.07 19.50 33.46
CA LEU A 44 -4.79 19.25 34.14
C LEU A 44 -3.56 19.47 33.22
N PHE A 45 -3.65 19.04 31.96
CA PHE A 45 -2.59 19.26 30.99
C PHE A 45 -2.44 20.74 30.64
N GLY A 46 -3.57 21.44 30.47
CA GLY A 46 -3.60 22.87 30.19
C GLY A 46 -3.08 23.73 31.35
N ASP A 47 -3.41 23.37 32.62
CA ASP A 47 -2.90 24.05 33.82
C ASP A 47 -1.37 23.90 33.93
N GLU A 48 -0.86 22.68 33.69
CA GLU A 48 0.60 22.39 33.79
C GLU A 48 1.41 23.17 32.75
N LEU A 49 0.88 23.35 31.54
CA LEU A 49 1.61 23.90 30.40
C LEU A 49 1.13 25.29 29.94
N GLY A 50 0.19 25.90 30.65
CA GLY A 50 -0.34 27.23 30.33
C GLY A 50 -1.17 27.28 29.04
N ILE A 51 -1.84 26.19 28.67
CA ILE A 51 -2.66 26.10 27.44
C ILE A 51 -4.10 26.52 27.80
N ALA A 52 -4.59 27.54 27.13
CA ALA A 52 -5.90 28.14 27.48
C ALA A 52 -7.08 27.36 26.88
N ARG A 53 -6.95 26.83 25.66
CA ARG A 53 -8.02 26.13 24.93
C ARG A 53 -7.97 24.64 25.26
N ARG A 54 -9.01 24.11 25.91
CA ARG A 54 -9.06 22.77 26.49
C ARG A 54 -10.35 22.07 26.10
N TYR A 55 -10.22 20.94 25.38
CA TYR A 55 -11.34 20.23 24.81
C TYR A 55 -11.47 18.82 25.39
N GLY A 56 -12.68 18.48 25.86
CA GLY A 56 -13.04 17.15 26.39
C GLY A 56 -13.29 16.09 25.30
N SER A 57 -13.15 16.47 24.02
CA SER A 57 -13.17 15.54 22.88
C SER A 57 -12.19 15.98 21.81
N TYR A 58 -11.75 15.04 20.99
CA TYR A 58 -10.83 15.32 19.89
C TYR A 58 -11.54 16.08 18.75
N GLU A 59 -12.82 15.74 18.48
CA GLU A 59 -13.63 16.44 17.48
C GLU A 59 -13.79 17.93 17.80
N ALA A 60 -13.95 18.28 19.08
CA ALA A 60 -14.08 19.68 19.49
C ALA A 60 -12.79 20.47 19.21
N LEU A 61 -11.61 19.87 19.42
CA LEU A 61 -10.34 20.50 19.05
C LEU A 61 -10.24 20.64 17.51
N LEU A 62 -10.60 19.62 16.76
CA LEU A 62 -10.55 19.68 15.29
C LEU A 62 -11.50 20.72 14.70
N ALA A 63 -12.59 21.07 15.41
CA ALA A 63 -13.52 22.13 15.02
C ALA A 63 -13.00 23.54 15.32
N ASP A 64 -11.94 23.71 16.13
CA ASP A 64 -11.35 25.01 16.44
C ASP A 64 -10.64 25.61 15.22
N ALA A 65 -11.15 26.71 14.67
CA ALA A 65 -10.61 27.37 13.48
C ALA A 65 -9.21 27.98 13.68
N GLU A 66 -8.80 28.27 14.92
CA GLU A 66 -7.50 28.86 15.23
C GLU A 66 -6.37 27.82 15.21
N VAL A 67 -6.70 26.52 15.33
CA VAL A 67 -5.73 25.43 15.23
C VAL A 67 -5.38 25.20 13.77
N GLU A 68 -4.09 25.35 13.40
CA GLU A 68 -3.59 25.16 12.03
C GLU A 68 -2.94 23.78 11.85
N ALA A 69 -2.17 23.33 12.84
CA ALA A 69 -1.48 22.05 12.82
C ALA A 69 -1.81 21.23 14.07
N VAL A 70 -1.87 19.91 13.92
CA VAL A 70 -2.22 18.99 15.01
C VAL A 70 -1.11 17.97 15.21
N TYR A 71 -0.63 17.87 16.45
CA TYR A 71 0.21 16.80 16.90
C TYR A 71 -0.64 15.66 17.45
N ILE A 72 -0.55 14.48 16.83
CA ILE A 72 -1.35 13.31 17.21
C ILE A 72 -0.49 12.41 18.09
N ALA A 73 -0.83 12.34 19.38
CA ALA A 73 -0.13 11.60 20.43
C ALA A 73 -1.08 10.60 21.14
N THR A 74 -2.01 10.04 20.39
CA THR A 74 -2.92 8.98 20.84
C THR A 74 -2.18 7.62 20.88
N PRO A 75 -2.77 6.54 21.44
CA PRO A 75 -2.23 5.19 21.27
C PRO A 75 -2.21 4.76 19.80
N HIS A 76 -1.28 3.87 19.43
CA HIS A 76 -1.05 3.41 18.05
C HIS A 76 -2.33 3.04 17.27
N PRO A 77 -3.28 2.24 17.83
CA PRO A 77 -4.48 1.86 17.08
C PRO A 77 -5.45 3.02 16.76
N GLU A 78 -5.25 4.17 17.40
CA GLU A 78 -6.07 5.36 17.20
C GLU A 78 -5.46 6.34 16.17
N HIS A 79 -4.18 6.15 15.76
CA HIS A 79 -3.49 7.06 14.87
C HIS A 79 -4.21 7.23 13.53
N ALA A 80 -4.61 6.13 12.87
CA ALA A 80 -5.25 6.20 11.56
C ALA A 80 -6.56 6.98 11.60
N GLU A 81 -7.44 6.68 12.55
CA GLU A 81 -8.71 7.39 12.70
C GLU A 81 -8.52 8.89 12.87
N TRP A 82 -7.64 9.28 13.82
CA TRP A 82 -7.47 10.71 14.13
C TRP A 82 -6.64 11.46 13.10
N ALA A 83 -5.69 10.82 12.45
CA ALA A 83 -4.95 11.42 11.34
C ALA A 83 -5.88 11.71 10.15
N ILE A 84 -6.74 10.76 9.77
CA ILE A 84 -7.73 10.94 8.70
C ILE A 84 -8.71 12.07 9.04
N LYS A 85 -9.31 12.05 10.23
CA LYS A 85 -10.23 13.13 10.70
C LYS A 85 -9.54 14.49 10.74
N THR A 86 -8.27 14.55 11.13
CA THR A 86 -7.47 15.78 11.13
C THR A 86 -7.28 16.32 9.72
N ALA A 87 -6.92 15.46 8.76
CA ALA A 87 -6.81 15.84 7.36
C ALA A 87 -8.15 16.31 6.79
N GLU A 88 -9.25 15.60 7.08
CA GLU A 88 -10.62 15.99 6.67
C GLU A 88 -11.04 17.35 7.25
N ALA A 89 -10.58 17.70 8.45
CA ALA A 89 -10.75 19.01 9.06
C ALA A 89 -9.83 20.09 8.46
N LYS A 90 -9.06 19.76 7.38
CA LYS A 90 -8.13 20.67 6.69
C LYS A 90 -7.01 21.20 7.58
N LYS A 91 -6.57 20.40 8.55
CA LYS A 91 -5.47 20.76 9.43
C LYS A 91 -4.21 19.95 9.06
N HIS A 92 -3.05 20.60 9.20
CA HIS A 92 -1.75 19.96 9.01
C HIS A 92 -1.46 18.95 10.13
N LEU A 93 -0.68 17.92 9.86
CA LEU A 93 -0.46 16.79 10.76
C LEU A 93 1.01 16.54 11.04
N LEU A 94 1.32 16.36 12.31
CA LEU A 94 2.50 15.63 12.79
C LEU A 94 1.97 14.44 13.61
N CYS A 95 2.13 13.23 13.11
CA CYS A 95 1.60 12.03 13.76
C CYS A 95 2.72 11.23 14.41
N GLU A 96 2.54 10.85 15.69
CA GLU A 96 3.49 10.00 16.40
C GLU A 96 3.77 8.69 15.66
N LYS A 97 4.99 8.24 15.82
CA LYS A 97 5.46 6.94 15.30
C LYS A 97 4.96 5.76 16.18
N PRO A 98 4.76 4.59 15.58
CA PRO A 98 4.58 4.38 14.15
C PRO A 98 3.29 5.06 13.69
N ILE A 99 3.26 5.56 12.46
CA ILE A 99 2.14 6.36 11.95
C ILE A 99 0.78 5.64 12.03
N GLY A 100 0.78 4.33 12.05
CA GLY A 100 -0.39 3.45 12.22
C GLY A 100 0.05 2.06 12.65
N MET A 101 -0.89 1.14 12.72
CA MET A 101 -0.63 -0.25 13.10
C MET A 101 0.05 -1.07 12.01
N ASN A 102 -0.15 -0.70 10.74
CA ASN A 102 0.29 -1.45 9.56
C ASN A 102 0.35 -0.56 8.31
N PHE A 103 0.89 -1.11 7.24
CA PHE A 103 1.01 -0.43 5.94
C PHE A 103 -0.35 0.01 5.36
N GLY A 104 -1.43 -0.76 5.59
CA GLY A 104 -2.78 -0.39 5.15
C GLY A 104 -3.24 0.93 5.78
N GLU A 105 -3.12 1.06 7.10
CA GLU A 105 -3.47 2.30 7.81
C GLU A 105 -2.58 3.47 7.36
N ALA A 106 -1.27 3.24 7.17
CA ALA A 106 -0.36 4.27 6.68
C ALA A 106 -0.77 4.80 5.29
N MET A 107 -1.17 3.91 4.37
CA MET A 107 -1.71 4.31 3.06
C MET A 107 -2.94 5.21 3.20
N ALA A 108 -3.88 4.83 4.06
CA ALA A 108 -5.10 5.62 4.26
C ALA A 108 -4.82 7.02 4.83
N ILE A 109 -3.87 7.14 5.75
CA ILE A 109 -3.44 8.43 6.33
C ILE A 109 -2.80 9.32 5.24
N VAL A 110 -1.88 8.78 4.46
CA VAL A 110 -1.20 9.51 3.39
C VAL A 110 -2.19 9.99 2.32
N GLU A 111 -3.13 9.12 1.90
CA GLU A 111 -4.15 9.52 0.92
C GLU A 111 -5.12 10.56 1.50
N ALA A 112 -5.48 10.46 2.78
CA ALA A 112 -6.29 11.49 3.42
C ALA A 112 -5.57 12.85 3.43
N ALA A 113 -4.27 12.90 3.71
CA ALA A 113 -3.49 14.13 3.65
C ALA A 113 -3.42 14.68 2.21
N ARG A 114 -3.22 13.82 1.21
CA ARG A 114 -3.18 14.17 -0.22
C ARG A 114 -4.52 14.73 -0.71
N ASP A 115 -5.62 14.06 -0.42
CA ASP A 115 -6.98 14.44 -0.84
C ASP A 115 -7.43 15.77 -0.22
N ASN A 116 -6.90 16.08 0.95
CA ASN A 116 -7.25 17.29 1.69
C ASN A 116 -6.27 18.44 1.52
N ASP A 117 -5.18 18.21 0.75
CA ASP A 117 -4.11 19.20 0.48
C ASP A 117 -3.48 19.76 1.76
N VAL A 118 -3.19 18.89 2.73
CA VAL A 118 -2.58 19.24 4.02
C VAL A 118 -1.19 18.63 4.16
N PHE A 119 -0.35 19.27 4.98
CA PHE A 119 0.96 18.73 5.35
C PHE A 119 0.81 17.50 6.25
N LEU A 120 1.63 16.48 6.01
CA LEU A 120 1.77 15.32 6.88
C LEU A 120 3.24 14.94 7.03
N MET A 121 3.67 14.72 8.27
CA MET A 121 4.95 14.10 8.61
C MET A 121 4.75 13.08 9.74
N GLU A 122 5.42 11.93 9.64
CA GLU A 122 5.56 10.97 10.76
C GLU A 122 6.64 11.46 11.71
N ALA A 123 6.36 11.42 13.02
CA ALA A 123 7.16 12.05 14.06
C ALA A 123 8.40 11.20 14.43
N PHE A 124 9.36 11.13 13.53
CA PHE A 124 10.71 10.64 13.84
C PHE A 124 11.66 11.81 14.10
N MET A 125 11.63 12.35 15.30
CA MET A 125 12.34 13.55 15.68
C MET A 125 13.86 13.49 15.36
N TYR A 126 14.51 12.31 15.49
CA TYR A 126 15.93 12.15 15.17
C TYR A 126 16.24 12.36 13.67
N ARG A 127 15.26 12.12 12.78
CA ARG A 127 15.40 12.34 11.33
C ARG A 127 15.51 13.84 10.99
N CYS A 128 14.95 14.69 11.83
CA CYS A 128 15.04 16.16 11.71
C CYS A 128 16.35 16.72 12.27
N HIS A 129 17.10 15.95 13.07
CA HIS A 129 18.28 16.42 13.77
C HIS A 129 19.52 16.56 12.84
N PRO A 130 20.40 17.57 13.04
CA PRO A 130 21.62 17.77 12.26
C PRO A 130 22.55 16.55 12.24
N GLN A 131 22.58 15.72 13.29
CA GLN A 131 23.37 14.48 13.30
C GLN A 131 22.97 13.54 12.17
N THR A 132 21.68 13.35 11.95
CA THR A 132 21.18 12.48 10.86
C THR A 132 21.51 13.07 9.49
N GLN A 133 21.38 14.38 9.33
CA GLN A 133 21.80 15.07 8.11
C GLN A 133 23.29 14.86 7.84
N LYS A 134 24.14 15.04 8.88
CA LYS A 134 25.59 14.84 8.77
C LYS A 134 25.95 13.40 8.43
N LEU A 135 25.26 12.43 9.04
CA LEU A 135 25.44 11.02 8.73
C LEU A 135 25.16 10.70 7.25
N VAL A 136 24.05 11.21 6.72
CA VAL A 136 23.69 11.08 5.29
C VAL A 136 24.75 11.71 4.38
N GLU A 137 25.25 12.90 4.74
CA GLU A 137 26.35 13.57 3.99
C GLU A 137 27.61 12.70 3.93
N LEU A 138 28.04 12.16 5.06
CA LEU A 138 29.23 11.30 5.15
C LEU A 138 29.11 10.04 4.28
N VAL A 139 27.93 9.42 4.28
CA VAL A 139 27.65 8.25 3.42
C VAL A 139 27.67 8.63 1.96
N LYS A 140 27.01 9.73 1.56
CA LYS A 140 27.01 10.24 0.17
C LYS A 140 28.41 10.62 -0.30
N GLN A 141 29.25 11.14 0.58
CA GLN A 141 30.66 11.49 0.30
C GLN A 141 31.59 10.26 0.31
N LYS A 142 31.09 9.06 0.56
CA LYS A 142 31.87 7.81 0.68
C LYS A 142 33.00 7.89 1.72
N ALA A 143 32.73 8.52 2.87
CA ALA A 143 33.72 8.71 3.94
C ALA A 143 34.34 7.39 4.50
N ILE A 144 33.70 6.24 4.20
CA ILE A 144 34.13 4.88 4.53
C ILE A 144 34.19 3.97 3.30
N GLY A 145 34.29 4.54 2.09
CA GLY A 145 34.15 3.80 0.84
C GLY A 145 32.71 3.37 0.55
N ASP A 146 32.52 2.27 -0.15
CA ASP A 146 31.20 1.73 -0.46
C ASP A 146 30.58 1.01 0.74
N VAL A 147 29.39 1.40 1.15
CA VAL A 147 28.63 0.75 2.25
C VAL A 147 28.29 -0.70 1.88
N ARG A 148 28.53 -1.63 2.81
CA ARG A 148 28.25 -3.06 2.65
C ARG A 148 27.33 -3.63 3.73
N LEU A 149 27.53 -3.24 5.00
CA LEU A 149 26.75 -3.74 6.12
C LEU A 149 26.31 -2.58 7.01
N ILE A 150 25.05 -2.60 7.45
CA ILE A 150 24.49 -1.66 8.41
C ILE A 150 23.94 -2.44 9.60
N GLN A 151 24.25 -1.99 10.80
CA GLN A 151 23.72 -2.55 12.05
C GLN A 151 23.06 -1.44 12.86
N ALA A 152 21.83 -1.65 13.28
CA ALA A 152 21.08 -0.68 14.07
C ALA A 152 20.26 -1.38 15.15
N THR A 153 20.35 -0.87 16.37
CA THR A 153 19.68 -1.46 17.55
C THR A 153 18.96 -0.38 18.33
N PHE A 154 17.75 -0.69 18.78
CA PHE A 154 17.01 0.10 19.76
C PHE A 154 16.18 -0.82 20.65
N GLY A 155 16.52 -0.89 21.92
CA GLY A 155 15.79 -1.66 22.91
C GLY A 155 15.96 -1.10 24.30
N PHE A 156 15.05 -1.45 25.16
CA PHE A 156 15.05 -1.11 26.58
C PHE A 156 14.35 -2.20 27.37
N ARG A 157 14.55 -2.21 28.67
CA ARG A 157 13.87 -3.14 29.57
C ARG A 157 12.73 -2.45 30.31
N MET A 158 11.49 -2.90 30.05
CA MET A 158 10.30 -2.54 30.79
C MET A 158 9.81 -3.75 31.59
N PRO A 159 9.57 -3.62 32.91
CA PRO A 159 8.94 -4.69 33.69
C PRO A 159 7.61 -5.14 33.03
N PHE A 160 7.38 -6.45 32.99
CA PHE A 160 6.17 -6.99 32.40
C PHE A 160 4.92 -6.59 33.19
N ASP A 161 3.99 -5.95 32.51
CA ASP A 161 2.63 -5.69 32.96
C ASP A 161 1.70 -5.78 31.76
N PRO A 162 0.80 -6.78 31.65
CA PRO A 162 -0.03 -6.98 30.47
C PRO A 162 -1.02 -5.83 30.22
N LYS A 163 -1.22 -4.94 31.19
CA LYS A 163 -2.09 -3.76 31.04
C LYS A 163 -1.34 -2.53 30.53
N GLN A 164 -0.03 -2.55 30.54
CA GLN A 164 0.75 -1.47 29.97
C GLN A 164 0.74 -1.52 28.44
N ARG A 165 0.63 -0.35 27.78
CA ARG A 165 0.62 -0.21 26.31
C ARG A 165 1.75 -1.02 25.64
N ILE A 166 2.93 -1.01 26.20
CA ILE A 166 4.12 -1.67 25.64
C ILE A 166 3.96 -3.19 25.55
N TRP A 167 3.16 -3.79 26.42
CA TRP A 167 2.93 -5.23 26.47
C TRP A 167 1.55 -5.64 25.92
N ALA A 168 0.64 -4.69 25.77
CA ALA A 168 -0.74 -4.95 25.40
C ALA A 168 -0.89 -5.18 23.88
N ASN A 169 -1.28 -6.39 23.47
CA ASN A 169 -1.50 -6.74 22.07
C ASN A 169 -2.56 -5.82 21.41
N GLU A 170 -3.64 -5.55 22.11
CA GLU A 170 -4.74 -4.69 21.65
C GLU A 170 -4.32 -3.22 21.44
N LEU A 171 -3.17 -2.81 21.98
CA LEU A 171 -2.62 -1.46 21.81
C LEU A 171 -1.40 -1.41 20.87
N GLY A 172 -1.12 -2.49 20.14
CA GLY A 172 0.05 -2.55 19.27
C GLY A 172 1.35 -2.59 20.04
N GLY A 173 1.37 -3.30 21.18
CA GLY A 173 2.55 -3.45 22.02
C GLY A 173 3.62 -4.31 21.36
N GLY A 174 4.82 -4.29 21.95
CA GLY A 174 6.00 -4.99 21.47
C GLY A 174 7.09 -4.06 20.95
N GLY A 175 8.27 -4.61 20.78
CA GLY A 175 9.47 -3.86 20.40
C GLY A 175 9.42 -3.36 18.97
N ILE A 176 8.89 -4.15 18.01
CA ILE A 176 8.95 -3.82 16.57
C ILE A 176 8.25 -2.51 16.27
N LEU A 177 7.02 -2.31 16.75
CA LEU A 177 6.28 -1.06 16.52
C LEU A 177 6.74 0.07 17.44
N ASP A 178 7.06 -0.22 18.71
CA ASP A 178 7.40 0.85 19.65
C ASP A 178 8.74 1.52 19.34
N VAL A 179 9.82 0.74 19.23
CA VAL A 179 11.17 1.26 18.98
C VAL A 179 11.90 0.61 17.81
N GLY A 180 11.50 -0.56 17.32
CA GLY A 180 12.07 -1.23 16.15
C GLY A 180 11.84 -0.45 14.84
N CYS A 181 10.85 0.42 14.80
CA CYS A 181 10.60 1.33 13.69
C CYS A 181 11.77 2.31 13.45
N TYR A 182 12.54 2.68 14.49
CA TYR A 182 13.72 3.53 14.37
C TYR A 182 14.88 2.86 13.64
N PRO A 183 15.38 1.66 14.04
CA PRO A 183 16.38 0.92 13.29
C PRO A 183 15.99 0.68 11.84
N VAL A 184 14.73 0.30 11.56
CA VAL A 184 14.25 0.09 10.19
C VAL A 184 14.32 1.40 9.39
N SER A 185 13.83 2.50 9.92
CA SER A 185 13.88 3.82 9.30
C SER A 185 15.32 4.26 9.00
N MET A 186 16.25 4.01 9.94
CA MET A 186 17.67 4.37 9.79
C MET A 186 18.36 3.54 8.70
N VAL A 187 18.23 2.22 8.71
CA VAL A 187 18.91 1.37 7.70
C VAL A 187 18.38 1.64 6.28
N ARG A 188 17.09 1.96 6.13
CA ARG A 188 16.49 2.36 4.85
C ARG A 188 17.05 3.70 4.36
N LEU A 189 17.18 4.69 5.25
CA LEU A 189 17.78 5.98 4.94
C LEU A 189 19.24 5.82 4.47
N ILE A 190 20.05 5.07 5.20
CA ILE A 190 21.47 4.87 4.88
C ILE A 190 21.68 4.07 3.60
N ALA A 191 20.88 3.00 3.38
CA ALA A 191 20.92 2.24 2.14
C ALA A 191 20.53 3.10 0.91
N GLY A 192 19.56 4.00 1.08
CA GLY A 192 19.21 5.00 0.08
C GLY A 192 20.36 5.95 -0.20
N ALA A 193 20.91 6.59 0.83
CA ALA A 193 22.03 7.53 0.70
C ALA A 193 23.26 6.90 0.02
N ALA A 194 23.56 5.64 0.34
CA ALA A 194 24.67 4.89 -0.26
C ALA A 194 24.44 4.58 -1.76
N THR A 195 23.19 4.57 -2.21
CA THR A 195 22.80 4.30 -3.61
C THR A 195 22.30 5.53 -4.37
N GLY A 196 22.50 6.73 -3.80
CA GLY A 196 22.13 8.01 -4.42
C GLY A 196 20.63 8.30 -4.40
N ARG A 197 19.88 7.70 -3.47
CA ARG A 197 18.44 7.90 -3.25
C ARG A 197 18.20 8.53 -1.88
N ASP A 198 16.99 9.02 -1.65
CA ASP A 198 16.60 9.55 -0.34
C ASP A 198 16.40 8.44 0.69
N PHE A 199 15.90 7.29 0.27
CA PHE A 199 15.78 6.04 1.03
C PHE A 199 15.78 4.84 0.07
N ALA A 200 15.87 3.62 0.61
CA ALA A 200 15.73 2.39 -0.15
C ALA A 200 14.83 1.40 0.60
N ASP A 201 13.95 0.71 -0.15
CA ASP A 201 13.19 -0.41 0.40
C ASP A 201 14.00 -1.70 0.31
N PRO A 202 13.89 -2.60 1.30
CA PRO A 202 14.57 -3.88 1.25
C PRO A 202 13.94 -4.78 0.18
N ILE A 203 14.78 -5.58 -0.49
CA ILE A 203 14.37 -6.62 -1.44
C ILE A 203 13.80 -7.82 -0.68
N SER A 204 14.36 -8.10 0.50
CA SER A 204 13.92 -9.19 1.37
C SER A 204 14.12 -8.84 2.84
N VAL A 205 13.23 -9.38 3.68
CA VAL A 205 13.28 -9.27 5.13
C VAL A 205 13.15 -10.67 5.72
N CYS A 206 14.11 -11.09 6.54
CA CYS A 206 14.07 -12.34 7.28
C CYS A 206 14.21 -12.02 8.77
N GLY A 207 13.30 -12.51 9.61
CA GLY A 207 13.26 -12.18 11.04
C GLY A 207 13.17 -13.40 11.93
N ALA A 208 13.62 -13.21 13.19
CA ALA A 208 13.37 -14.10 14.31
C ALA A 208 13.04 -13.27 15.54
N GLY A 209 12.20 -13.79 16.43
CA GLY A 209 11.77 -13.07 17.62
C GLY A 209 11.07 -13.97 18.63
N HIS A 210 10.90 -13.43 19.83
CA HIS A 210 10.15 -14.07 20.89
C HIS A 210 8.86 -13.31 21.16
N LEU A 211 7.73 -13.99 21.01
CA LEU A 211 6.42 -13.45 21.37
C LEU A 211 6.10 -13.83 22.82
N HIS A 212 5.80 -12.83 23.63
CA HIS A 212 5.47 -13.06 25.05
C HIS A 212 4.28 -14.02 25.17
N PRO A 213 4.38 -15.10 25.98
CA PRO A 213 3.39 -16.19 25.98
C PRO A 213 1.96 -15.76 26.37
N ILE A 214 1.81 -14.68 27.16
CA ILE A 214 0.52 -14.17 27.62
C ILE A 214 -0.06 -13.17 26.62
N THR A 215 0.68 -12.13 26.25
CA THR A 215 0.15 -11.03 25.43
C THR A 215 0.35 -11.24 23.93
N ARG A 216 1.25 -12.16 23.54
CA ARG A 216 1.64 -12.40 22.15
C ARG A 216 2.27 -11.18 21.45
N ALA A 217 2.59 -10.09 22.17
CA ALA A 217 3.43 -9.01 21.68
C ALA A 217 4.90 -9.47 21.63
N ASP A 218 5.69 -8.91 20.71
CA ASP A 218 7.11 -9.23 20.60
C ASP A 218 7.91 -8.59 21.74
N GLU A 219 8.55 -9.44 22.52
CA GLU A 219 9.40 -9.03 23.63
C GLU A 219 10.77 -8.59 23.14
N TYR A 220 11.35 -9.36 22.22
CA TYR A 220 12.57 -9.03 21.51
C TYR A 220 12.56 -9.68 20.13
N ALA A 221 13.14 -8.98 19.15
CA ALA A 221 13.20 -9.43 17.77
C ALA A 221 14.43 -8.90 17.04
N ILE A 222 14.88 -9.67 16.04
CA ILE A 222 15.92 -9.30 15.09
C ILE A 222 15.44 -9.51 13.67
N ALA A 223 15.99 -8.74 12.72
CA ALA A 223 15.81 -9.02 11.30
C ALA A 223 17.09 -8.73 10.50
N SER A 224 17.25 -9.47 9.41
CA SER A 224 18.20 -9.18 8.33
C SER A 224 17.43 -8.65 7.11
N LEU A 225 17.94 -7.57 6.51
CA LEU A 225 17.37 -6.91 5.37
C LEU A 225 18.39 -6.88 4.23
N GLN A 226 17.97 -7.21 3.02
CA GLN A 226 18.80 -7.09 1.82
C GLN A 226 18.32 -5.92 0.97
N PHE A 227 19.24 -5.10 0.50
CA PHE A 227 18.98 -3.97 -0.38
C PHE A 227 19.65 -4.14 -1.74
N ALA A 228 19.21 -3.36 -2.72
CA ALA A 228 19.88 -3.27 -4.01
C ALA A 228 21.35 -2.84 -3.84
N GLY A 229 22.23 -3.24 -4.76
CA GLY A 229 23.65 -2.92 -4.68
C GLY A 229 24.47 -3.79 -3.71
N GLY A 230 23.87 -4.87 -3.17
CA GLY A 230 24.53 -5.82 -2.29
C GLY A 230 24.71 -5.33 -0.85
N ILE A 231 23.95 -4.31 -0.44
CA ILE A 231 23.92 -3.83 0.94
C ILE A 231 23.06 -4.76 1.78
N VAL A 232 23.57 -5.18 2.93
CA VAL A 232 22.85 -5.97 3.94
C VAL A 232 22.72 -5.18 5.22
N ALA A 233 21.59 -5.27 5.91
CA ALA A 233 21.42 -4.68 7.22
C ALA A 233 20.93 -5.69 8.25
N THR A 234 21.27 -5.47 9.53
CA THR A 234 20.68 -6.14 10.66
C THR A 234 20.05 -5.11 11.58
N VAL A 235 18.82 -5.39 12.01
CA VAL A 235 18.09 -4.58 12.99
C VAL A 235 17.73 -5.43 14.20
N ALA A 236 17.76 -4.85 15.40
CA ALA A 236 17.33 -5.53 16.61
C ALA A 236 16.53 -4.57 17.50
N THR A 237 15.54 -5.13 18.18
CA THR A 237 14.68 -4.40 19.11
C THR A 237 14.30 -5.24 20.32
N SER A 238 13.96 -4.58 21.41
CA SER A 238 13.41 -5.22 22.60
C SER A 238 12.65 -4.24 23.48
N VAL A 239 11.65 -4.73 24.17
CA VAL A 239 11.00 -4.07 25.31
C VAL A 239 11.22 -4.84 26.62
N GLY A 240 11.81 -6.04 26.55
CA GLY A 240 12.11 -6.92 27.69
C GLY A 240 13.59 -7.01 28.08
N LEU A 241 14.47 -6.54 27.19
CA LEU A 241 15.94 -6.61 27.38
C LEU A 241 16.57 -5.25 27.16
N GLU A 242 17.51 -4.88 28.04
CA GLU A 242 18.40 -3.74 27.79
C GLU A 242 19.32 -4.07 26.62
N GLN A 243 19.45 -3.16 25.66
CA GLN A 243 20.35 -3.30 24.51
C GLN A 243 21.24 -2.08 24.35
N GLU A 244 22.36 -2.24 23.67
CA GLU A 244 23.18 -1.12 23.23
C GLU A 244 22.44 -0.39 22.09
N ASN A 245 22.09 0.88 22.29
CA ASN A 245 21.29 1.67 21.37
C ASN A 245 22.20 2.45 20.43
N VAL A 246 22.64 1.83 19.33
CA VAL A 246 23.68 2.33 18.43
C VAL A 246 23.40 2.06 16.96
N VAL A 247 24.14 2.77 16.09
CA VAL A 247 24.22 2.48 14.67
C VAL A 247 25.68 2.29 14.25
N ARG A 248 25.96 1.21 13.50
CA ARG A 248 27.27 0.94 12.87
C ARG A 248 27.07 0.75 11.37
N ILE A 249 27.88 1.44 10.57
CA ILE A 249 27.84 1.41 9.11
C ILE A 249 29.21 1.00 8.61
N TYR A 250 29.33 -0.18 8.04
CA TYR A 250 30.59 -0.73 7.55
C TYR A 250 30.72 -0.54 6.04
N GLY A 251 31.84 0.02 5.63
CA GLY A 251 32.21 0.22 4.25
C GLY A 251 33.51 -0.45 3.88
N THR A 252 33.94 -0.28 2.64
CA THR A 252 35.18 -0.90 2.11
C THR A 252 36.44 -0.26 2.67
N GLU A 253 36.39 0.95 3.22
CA GLU A 253 37.54 1.71 3.72
C GLU A 253 37.49 2.01 5.22
N GLY A 254 36.48 1.48 5.93
CA GLY A 254 36.32 1.67 7.36
C GLY A 254 34.87 1.52 7.81
N TYR A 255 34.55 2.10 8.96
CA TYR A 255 33.17 2.11 9.46
C TYR A 255 32.83 3.40 10.21
N ILE A 256 31.54 3.74 10.22
CA ILE A 256 30.97 4.83 11.02
C ILE A 256 30.28 4.21 12.23
N PHE A 257 30.49 4.82 13.41
CA PHE A 257 29.82 4.49 14.65
C PHE A 257 29.06 5.71 15.18
N VAL A 258 27.74 5.54 15.44
CA VAL A 258 26.89 6.57 16.04
C VAL A 258 26.45 6.06 17.41
N PRO A 259 27.00 6.60 18.52
CA PRO A 259 26.75 6.11 19.88
C PRO A 259 25.38 6.52 20.44
N ASN A 260 24.79 7.62 19.97
CA ASN A 260 23.47 8.08 20.37
C ASN A 260 22.64 8.46 19.13
N PRO A 261 22.12 7.49 18.37
CA PRO A 261 21.41 7.77 17.13
C PRO A 261 19.97 8.25 17.31
N TRP A 262 19.29 7.84 18.40
CA TRP A 262 17.83 7.99 18.54
C TRP A 262 17.40 9.25 19.29
N LEU A 263 18.23 9.67 20.26
CA LEU A 263 17.96 10.82 21.11
C LEU A 263 19.18 11.79 21.13
N PRO A 264 19.67 12.20 19.94
CA PRO A 264 20.84 13.08 19.88
C PRO A 264 20.55 14.41 20.57
N GLY A 265 21.50 14.87 21.41
CA GLY A 265 21.35 16.14 22.13
C GLY A 265 20.27 16.19 23.21
N SER A 266 19.69 15.05 23.59
CA SER A 266 18.64 15.01 24.63
C SER A 266 19.10 15.41 26.02
N ASP A 267 20.39 15.30 26.29
CA ASP A 267 21.05 15.74 27.50
C ASP A 267 21.52 17.22 27.47
N GLY A 268 21.24 17.92 26.35
CA GLY A 268 21.66 19.31 26.14
C GLY A 268 23.11 19.46 25.71
N LEU A 269 23.81 18.36 25.41
CA LEU A 269 25.16 18.35 24.90
C LEU A 269 25.20 18.13 23.38
N ASP A 270 26.27 18.60 22.75
CA ASP A 270 26.56 18.27 21.36
C ASP A 270 26.74 16.77 21.19
N THR A 271 26.29 16.27 20.06
CA THR A 271 26.41 14.85 19.74
C THR A 271 27.59 14.60 18.79
N LYS A 272 27.97 13.34 18.61
CA LYS A 272 29.14 12.98 17.81
C LYS A 272 28.96 11.76 16.94
N ILE A 273 29.68 11.75 15.83
CA ILE A 273 29.84 10.62 14.93
C ILE A 273 31.31 10.23 14.90
N LEU A 274 31.60 8.94 15.04
CA LEU A 274 32.97 8.41 15.03
C LEU A 274 33.22 7.69 13.69
N ILE A 275 34.31 8.03 13.01
CA ILE A 275 34.75 7.39 11.77
C ILE A 275 36.05 6.65 12.02
N TYR A 276 35.99 5.34 11.85
CA TYR A 276 37.15 4.44 11.93
C TYR A 276 37.61 4.11 10.51
N SER A 277 38.79 4.57 10.12
CA SER A 277 39.39 4.27 8.81
C SER A 277 40.32 3.06 8.92
N ASN A 278 40.33 2.20 7.90
CA ASN A 278 41.23 1.05 7.88
C ASN A 278 42.70 1.48 8.03
N GLY A 279 43.42 0.82 8.94
CA GLY A 279 44.83 1.10 9.22
C GLY A 279 45.11 2.31 10.12
N GLN A 280 44.06 3.01 10.60
CA GLN A 280 44.20 4.09 11.58
C GLN A 280 43.78 3.58 12.97
N PRO A 281 44.61 3.78 14.03
CA PRO A 281 44.30 3.26 15.36
C PRO A 281 43.19 4.03 16.08
N GLU A 282 43.06 5.33 15.82
CA GLU A 282 42.10 6.21 16.48
C GLU A 282 40.99 6.67 15.51
N PRO A 283 39.74 6.77 15.98
CA PRO A 283 38.66 7.28 15.17
C PRO A 283 38.79 8.81 14.95
N ARG A 284 38.35 9.27 13.79
CA ARG A 284 38.08 10.68 13.58
C ARG A 284 36.70 11.00 14.19
N GLU A 285 36.68 11.85 15.19
CA GLU A 285 35.49 12.37 15.82
C GLU A 285 34.93 13.55 15.02
N ILE A 286 33.62 13.54 14.76
CA ILE A 286 32.88 14.66 14.18
C ILE A 286 31.86 15.10 15.23
N ALA A 287 32.11 16.23 15.86
CA ALA A 287 31.16 16.89 16.73
C ALA A 287 30.03 17.49 15.86
N VAL A 288 28.79 17.34 16.30
CA VAL A 288 27.62 17.91 15.68
C VAL A 288 26.88 18.77 16.69
N GLU A 289 26.82 20.07 16.41
CA GLU A 289 26.13 21.03 17.26
C GLU A 289 24.61 20.70 17.30
N THR A 290 24.02 20.82 18.49
CA THR A 290 22.60 20.67 18.71
C THR A 290 21.98 22.05 18.90
N PRO A 291 21.41 22.67 17.85
CA PRO A 291 20.99 24.07 17.89
C PRO A 291 19.79 24.32 18.80
N ASN A 292 19.00 23.30 19.06
CA ASN A 292 17.84 23.36 19.95
C ASN A 292 17.46 21.94 20.40
N TRP A 293 16.52 21.83 21.32
CA TRP A 293 16.02 20.53 21.74
C TRP A 293 15.35 19.76 20.60
N LEU A 294 15.50 18.46 20.60
CA LEU A 294 15.11 17.53 19.54
C LEU A 294 13.67 17.75 19.03
N TYR A 295 12.69 17.89 19.93
CA TYR A 295 11.27 18.13 19.60
C TYR A 295 11.00 19.56 19.11
N ALA A 296 11.86 20.52 19.46
CA ALA A 296 11.80 21.86 18.89
C ALA A 296 12.25 21.86 17.43
N ILE A 297 13.33 21.14 17.12
CA ILE A 297 13.85 20.97 15.75
C ILE A 297 12.79 20.28 14.87
N GLU A 298 12.08 19.29 15.40
CA GLU A 298 11.00 18.60 14.71
C GLU A 298 9.83 19.56 14.37
N ALA A 299 9.37 20.34 15.35
CA ALA A 299 8.31 21.33 15.14
C ALA A 299 8.73 22.43 14.13
N ASP A 300 9.99 22.89 14.17
CA ASP A 300 10.55 23.86 13.23
C ASP A 300 10.66 23.26 11.81
N THR A 301 10.97 21.96 11.71
CA THR A 301 11.00 21.24 10.42
C THR A 301 9.61 21.24 9.77
N VAL A 302 8.54 20.99 10.53
CA VAL A 302 7.16 21.08 10.04
C VAL A 302 6.86 22.51 9.57
N ALA A 303 7.14 23.53 10.39
CA ALA A 303 6.86 24.93 10.06
C ALA A 303 7.61 25.40 8.80
N ALA A 304 8.84 24.93 8.60
CA ALA A 304 9.66 25.29 7.44
C ALA A 304 9.16 24.67 6.12
N HIS A 305 8.46 23.54 6.17
CA HIS A 305 8.06 22.78 4.98
C HIS A 305 6.54 22.67 4.80
N ILE A 306 5.76 23.42 5.57
CA ILE A 306 4.30 23.30 5.59
C ILE A 306 3.65 23.46 4.21
N ASP A 307 4.19 24.34 3.37
CA ASP A 307 3.69 24.60 2.02
C ASP A 307 4.07 23.52 1.00
N LEU A 308 5.02 22.63 1.33
CA LEU A 308 5.43 21.51 0.49
C LEU A 308 4.57 20.26 0.67
N ARG A 309 3.66 20.26 1.63
CA ARG A 309 2.78 19.14 2.04
C ARG A 309 3.50 17.97 2.70
N GLN A 310 4.81 17.87 2.60
CA GLN A 310 5.67 16.88 3.27
C GLN A 310 7.07 17.45 3.49
N ALA A 311 7.81 16.86 4.42
CA ALA A 311 9.21 17.24 4.64
C ALA A 311 10.14 16.52 3.65
N PRO A 312 11.24 17.17 3.21
CA PRO A 312 12.27 16.51 2.41
C PRO A 312 13.15 15.59 3.26
N SER A 313 13.82 14.62 2.62
CA SER A 313 14.87 13.81 3.26
C SER A 313 15.97 14.71 3.87
N PRO A 314 16.50 14.39 5.06
CA PRO A 314 16.34 13.13 5.80
C PRO A 314 15.09 13.02 6.69
N ALA A 315 14.24 14.05 6.82
CA ALA A 315 12.96 13.91 7.49
C ALA A 315 12.04 12.91 6.74
N MET A 316 10.98 12.46 7.40
CA MET A 316 10.10 11.44 6.83
C MET A 316 9.20 12.03 5.73
N SER A 317 9.42 11.60 4.49
CA SER A 317 8.48 11.82 3.39
C SER A 317 7.35 10.78 3.42
N TRP A 318 6.28 11.01 2.67
CA TRP A 318 5.16 10.06 2.58
C TRP A 318 5.60 8.68 2.09
N ASP A 319 6.42 8.62 1.04
CA ASP A 319 6.89 7.35 0.49
C ASP A 319 7.87 6.65 1.45
N ASP A 320 8.67 7.40 2.22
CA ASP A 320 9.55 6.83 3.23
C ASP A 320 8.76 6.23 4.39
N THR A 321 7.72 6.92 4.88
CA THR A 321 6.78 6.41 5.88
C THR A 321 6.09 5.13 5.41
N LEU A 322 5.58 5.11 4.16
CA LEU A 322 4.96 3.92 3.58
C LEU A 322 5.93 2.74 3.50
N GLY A 323 7.14 2.95 3.01
CA GLY A 323 8.17 1.92 2.96
C GLY A 323 8.60 1.42 4.33
N ASN A 324 8.67 2.31 5.34
CA ASN A 324 8.97 1.95 6.72
C ASN A 324 7.91 1.00 7.28
N MET A 325 6.63 1.37 7.20
CA MET A 325 5.53 0.55 7.68
C MET A 325 5.45 -0.81 6.96
N LYS A 326 5.64 -0.84 5.64
CA LYS A 326 5.70 -2.08 4.87
C LYS A 326 6.82 -3.00 5.34
N THR A 327 7.99 -2.46 5.65
CA THR A 327 9.13 -3.23 6.17
C THR A 327 8.85 -3.77 7.57
N LEU A 328 8.18 -2.99 8.43
CA LEU A 328 7.74 -3.45 9.75
C LEU A 328 6.72 -4.59 9.66
N ASP A 329 5.76 -4.51 8.73
CA ASP A 329 4.80 -5.59 8.48
C ASP A 329 5.51 -6.88 8.04
N GLN A 330 6.49 -6.78 7.13
CA GLN A 330 7.30 -7.92 6.71
C GLN A 330 8.08 -8.54 7.87
N TRP A 331 8.64 -7.70 8.76
CA TRP A 331 9.34 -8.18 9.96
C TRP A 331 8.39 -8.90 10.91
N ARG A 332 7.22 -8.32 11.20
CA ARG A 332 6.20 -8.94 12.06
C ARG A 332 5.72 -10.28 11.48
N GLN A 333 5.44 -10.32 10.18
CA GLN A 333 5.05 -11.57 9.50
C GLN A 333 6.15 -12.62 9.58
N ALA A 334 7.43 -12.26 9.41
CA ALA A 334 8.55 -13.19 9.50
C ALA A 334 8.69 -13.86 10.89
N ILE A 335 8.25 -13.20 11.96
CA ILE A 335 8.25 -13.77 13.32
C ILE A 335 6.88 -14.32 13.77
N GLY A 336 5.87 -14.29 12.89
CA GLY A 336 4.52 -14.77 13.19
C GLY A 336 3.73 -13.88 14.18
N LEU A 337 4.06 -12.58 14.26
CA LEU A 337 3.31 -11.60 15.05
C LEU A 337 2.08 -11.12 14.28
N THR A 338 0.91 -11.32 14.88
CA THR A 338 -0.36 -10.76 14.41
C THR A 338 -1.09 -10.18 15.62
N TYR A 339 -1.49 -8.92 15.53
CA TYR A 339 -2.34 -8.30 16.56
C TYR A 339 -3.78 -8.76 16.43
N ASP A 340 -4.50 -8.84 17.54
CA ASP A 340 -5.89 -9.29 17.54
C ASP A 340 -6.81 -8.42 16.66
N ALA A 341 -6.54 -7.12 16.62
CA ALA A 341 -7.25 -6.17 15.74
C ALA A 341 -6.99 -6.39 14.23
N GLU A 342 -5.95 -7.13 13.87
CA GLU A 342 -5.55 -7.39 12.48
C GLU A 342 -6.05 -8.75 11.95
N LYS A 343 -6.66 -9.57 12.81
CA LYS A 343 -7.27 -10.81 12.37
C LYS A 343 -8.46 -10.49 11.44
N PRO A 344 -8.69 -11.31 10.40
CA PRO A 344 -9.70 -11.02 9.38
C PRO A 344 -11.07 -10.65 9.93
N GLU A 345 -11.50 -11.34 11.01
CA GLU A 345 -12.79 -11.11 11.68
C GLU A 345 -12.86 -9.80 12.47
N ASN A 346 -11.72 -9.21 12.82
CA ASN A 346 -11.62 -8.06 13.71
C ASN A 346 -11.15 -6.78 13.00
N VAL A 347 -10.54 -6.88 11.80
CA VAL A 347 -10.00 -5.71 11.07
C VAL A 347 -11.10 -4.67 10.87
N PRO A 348 -10.99 -3.49 11.52
CA PRO A 348 -11.97 -2.44 11.35
C PRO A 348 -11.77 -1.71 10.02
N THR A 349 -12.78 -0.97 9.57
CA THR A 349 -12.56 0.07 8.57
C THR A 349 -11.69 1.19 9.17
N VAL A 350 -10.89 1.87 8.33
CA VAL A 350 -10.01 2.96 8.81
C VAL A 350 -10.78 4.11 9.43
N HIS A 351 -12.02 4.33 9.01
CA HIS A 351 -12.92 5.37 9.55
C HIS A 351 -13.72 4.90 10.78
N ARG A 352 -13.54 3.65 11.23
CA ARG A 352 -14.29 3.04 12.36
C ARG A 352 -15.82 3.10 12.17
N LYS A 353 -16.27 3.17 10.91
CA LYS A 353 -17.69 3.16 10.51
C LYS A 353 -18.01 1.91 9.70
N PRO A 354 -19.27 1.47 9.64
CA PRO A 354 -19.66 0.42 8.70
C PRO A 354 -19.29 0.77 7.26
N LEU A 355 -18.80 -0.23 6.51
CA LEU A 355 -18.47 -0.04 5.10
C LEU A 355 -19.72 0.32 4.29
N ALA A 356 -19.65 1.37 3.48
CA ALA A 356 -20.76 1.83 2.67
C ALA A 356 -20.25 2.49 1.39
N VAL A 357 -20.95 2.23 0.28
CA VAL A 357 -20.65 2.91 -1.00
C VAL A 357 -20.96 4.40 -0.87
N GLN A 358 -20.01 5.23 -1.23
CA GLN A 358 -20.17 6.68 -1.22
C GLN A 358 -21.21 7.11 -2.27
N ALA A 359 -21.92 8.20 -1.98
CA ALA A 359 -22.85 8.79 -2.95
C ALA A 359 -22.11 9.15 -4.25
N ARG A 360 -22.81 9.02 -5.39
CA ARG A 360 -22.27 9.41 -6.71
C ARG A 360 -21.80 10.87 -6.68
N GLY A 361 -20.59 11.11 -7.17
CA GLY A 361 -19.97 12.43 -7.17
C GLY A 361 -18.48 12.32 -7.47
N PRO A 362 -17.68 13.37 -7.22
CA PRO A 362 -16.23 13.36 -7.50
C PRO A 362 -15.46 12.23 -6.79
N LYS A 363 -16.00 11.72 -5.69
CA LYS A 363 -15.43 10.59 -4.94
C LYS A 363 -16.00 9.22 -5.33
N ASN A 364 -17.04 9.16 -6.19
CA ASN A 364 -17.60 7.92 -6.71
C ASN A 364 -18.09 8.15 -8.15
N ASN A 365 -17.18 7.96 -9.09
CA ASN A 365 -17.43 8.04 -10.54
C ASN A 365 -17.53 6.66 -11.20
N MET A 366 -17.60 5.57 -10.43
CA MET A 366 -17.64 4.20 -10.94
C MET A 366 -18.83 4.00 -11.88
N LYS A 367 -18.53 3.56 -13.09
CA LYS A 367 -19.52 3.13 -14.07
C LYS A 367 -19.77 1.64 -13.93
N HIS A 368 -21.00 1.19 -14.17
CA HIS A 368 -21.38 -0.22 -14.11
C HIS A 368 -21.95 -0.68 -15.46
N GLY A 369 -21.84 -1.97 -15.73
CA GLY A 369 -22.42 -2.62 -16.91
C GLY A 369 -23.05 -3.97 -16.55
N SER A 370 -23.78 -4.56 -17.51
CA SER A 370 -24.45 -5.85 -17.31
C SER A 370 -23.65 -6.99 -17.94
N ILE A 371 -23.58 -8.11 -17.25
CA ILE A 371 -23.12 -9.40 -17.75
C ILE A 371 -24.29 -10.38 -17.57
N ALA A 372 -24.62 -11.15 -18.59
CA ALA A 372 -25.76 -12.07 -18.54
C ALA A 372 -25.61 -13.07 -17.38
N GLY A 373 -26.66 -13.19 -16.56
CA GLY A 373 -26.67 -14.08 -15.39
C GLY A 373 -26.00 -13.53 -14.14
N VAL A 374 -25.36 -12.35 -14.19
CA VAL A 374 -24.66 -11.73 -13.06
C VAL A 374 -25.49 -10.59 -12.45
N THR A 375 -25.64 -10.60 -11.14
CA THR A 375 -26.33 -9.57 -10.36
C THR A 375 -25.57 -9.36 -9.04
N PRO A 376 -25.31 -8.12 -8.59
CA PRO A 376 -25.70 -6.80 -9.18
C PRO A 376 -24.93 -6.44 -10.48
N PRO A 377 -25.25 -5.31 -11.13
CA PRO A 377 -24.45 -4.82 -12.26
C PRO A 377 -22.98 -4.67 -11.89
N VAL A 378 -22.10 -5.02 -12.81
CA VAL A 378 -20.66 -5.16 -12.59
C VAL A 378 -19.95 -3.82 -12.76
N SER A 379 -19.07 -3.44 -11.85
CA SER A 379 -18.22 -2.25 -11.98
C SER A 379 -17.28 -2.36 -13.19
N ARG A 380 -17.09 -1.26 -13.94
CA ARG A 380 -16.25 -1.22 -15.15
C ARG A 380 -14.76 -1.44 -14.85
N LEU A 381 -14.33 -1.19 -13.62
CA LEU A 381 -13.06 -1.65 -13.08
C LEU A 381 -13.30 -2.88 -12.21
N VAL A 382 -12.39 -3.85 -12.31
CA VAL A 382 -12.42 -5.12 -11.58
C VAL A 382 -11.15 -5.24 -10.76
N MET A 383 -11.29 -5.49 -9.47
CA MET A 383 -10.15 -5.65 -8.56
C MET A 383 -9.52 -7.04 -8.71
N GLY A 384 -8.29 -7.12 -9.19
CA GLY A 384 -7.47 -8.33 -9.10
C GLY A 384 -6.97 -8.54 -7.67
N VAL A 385 -7.17 -9.74 -7.13
CA VAL A 385 -6.81 -10.05 -5.73
C VAL A 385 -5.59 -10.96 -5.61
N ASP A 386 -4.72 -10.97 -6.62
CA ASP A 386 -3.53 -11.81 -6.69
C ASP A 386 -2.26 -11.19 -6.10
N ASN A 387 -2.31 -9.94 -5.66
CA ASN A 387 -1.13 -9.15 -5.27
C ASN A 387 -0.84 -9.12 -3.76
N GLU A 388 -1.83 -9.38 -2.92
CA GLU A 388 -1.72 -9.24 -1.46
C GLU A 388 -2.70 -10.17 -0.74
N THR A 389 -2.29 -10.69 0.42
CA THR A 389 -3.11 -11.57 1.28
C THR A 389 -3.08 -11.18 2.75
N PHE A 390 -2.26 -10.22 3.13
CA PHE A 390 -2.19 -9.73 4.51
C PHE A 390 -3.45 -8.93 4.87
N SER A 391 -4.25 -9.48 5.78
CA SER A 391 -5.61 -8.99 6.08
C SER A 391 -5.74 -7.49 6.30
N PRO A 392 -4.87 -6.80 7.07
CA PRO A 392 -4.99 -5.35 7.25
C PRO A 392 -4.82 -4.55 5.95
N VAL A 393 -3.91 -4.98 5.08
CA VAL A 393 -3.64 -4.30 3.82
C VAL A 393 -4.77 -4.52 2.83
N VAL A 394 -5.20 -5.79 2.66
CA VAL A 394 -6.30 -6.09 1.74
C VAL A 394 -7.61 -5.44 2.18
N ALA A 395 -7.89 -5.39 3.49
CA ALA A 395 -9.09 -4.74 4.00
C ALA A 395 -9.14 -3.27 3.61
N VAL A 396 -8.04 -2.53 3.78
CA VAL A 396 -7.98 -1.10 3.44
C VAL A 396 -8.12 -0.88 1.93
N LEU A 397 -7.43 -1.68 1.10
CA LEU A 397 -7.50 -1.57 -0.36
C LEU A 397 -8.91 -1.89 -0.89
N TRP A 398 -9.51 -2.98 -0.41
CA TRP A 398 -10.80 -3.42 -0.90
C TRP A 398 -11.95 -2.59 -0.34
N ASP A 399 -11.84 -2.09 0.90
CA ASP A 399 -12.78 -1.11 1.47
C ASP A 399 -12.78 0.17 0.62
N ASP A 400 -11.60 0.72 0.29
CA ASP A 400 -11.48 1.92 -0.55
C ASP A 400 -12.08 1.71 -1.95
N PHE A 401 -11.78 0.58 -2.60
CA PHE A 401 -12.35 0.25 -3.89
C PHE A 401 -13.87 0.13 -3.84
N PHE A 402 -14.40 -0.55 -2.82
CA PHE A 402 -15.84 -0.73 -2.62
C PHE A 402 -16.55 0.60 -2.31
N GLU A 403 -16.00 1.43 -1.44
CA GLU A 403 -16.53 2.75 -1.11
C GLU A 403 -16.64 3.65 -2.34
N HIS A 404 -15.71 3.50 -3.29
CA HIS A 404 -15.73 4.22 -4.58
C HIS A 404 -16.60 3.54 -5.65
N GLY A 405 -17.46 2.58 -5.26
CA GLY A 405 -18.44 1.93 -6.12
C GLY A 405 -17.91 0.70 -6.88
N GLY A 406 -16.68 0.26 -6.62
CA GLY A 406 -16.15 -0.99 -7.16
C GLY A 406 -16.81 -2.18 -6.48
N ASN A 407 -17.31 -3.15 -7.24
CA ASN A 407 -17.99 -4.30 -6.67
C ASN A 407 -17.57 -5.64 -7.26
N CYS A 408 -16.65 -5.67 -8.22
CA CYS A 408 -16.20 -6.91 -8.85
C CYS A 408 -14.76 -7.24 -8.46
N PHE A 409 -14.55 -8.48 -7.98
CA PHE A 409 -13.27 -8.99 -7.50
C PHE A 409 -12.90 -10.25 -8.27
N ASP A 410 -11.69 -10.25 -8.87
CA ASP A 410 -11.15 -11.33 -9.69
C ASP A 410 -10.17 -12.18 -8.90
N THR A 411 -10.49 -13.46 -8.72
CA THR A 411 -9.65 -14.45 -8.04
C THR A 411 -9.49 -15.73 -8.85
N ALA A 412 -8.64 -16.66 -8.39
CA ALA A 412 -8.48 -17.96 -8.99
C ALA A 412 -8.04 -19.03 -7.97
N PHE A 413 -8.43 -20.27 -8.21
CA PHE A 413 -8.06 -21.44 -7.43
C PHE A 413 -6.54 -21.54 -7.17
N VAL A 414 -5.72 -21.16 -8.17
CA VAL A 414 -4.27 -21.28 -8.11
C VAL A 414 -3.57 -20.06 -7.49
N TYR A 415 -4.26 -18.94 -7.29
CA TYR A 415 -3.61 -17.72 -6.79
C TYR A 415 -3.14 -17.94 -5.35
N ASP A 416 -1.83 -17.81 -5.18
CA ASP A 416 -1.15 -18.00 -3.90
C ASP A 416 -1.61 -19.26 -3.13
N SER A 417 -1.76 -20.38 -3.86
CA SER A 417 -2.22 -21.66 -3.30
C SER A 417 -3.57 -21.57 -2.56
N GLY A 418 -4.47 -20.68 -3.00
CA GLY A 418 -5.79 -20.47 -2.45
C GLY A 418 -5.85 -19.44 -1.32
N ARG A 419 -4.75 -18.84 -0.90
CA ARG A 419 -4.74 -17.79 0.13
C ARG A 419 -5.49 -16.54 -0.33
N CYS A 420 -5.42 -16.18 -1.62
CA CYS A 420 -6.18 -15.07 -2.19
C CYS A 420 -7.70 -15.27 -2.09
N GLU A 421 -8.20 -16.49 -2.41
CA GLU A 421 -9.62 -16.82 -2.25
C GLU A 421 -10.04 -16.75 -0.78
N LYS A 422 -9.20 -17.26 0.13
CA LYS A 422 -9.47 -17.22 1.56
C LYS A 422 -9.52 -15.78 2.08
N ALA A 423 -8.58 -14.93 1.72
CA ALA A 423 -8.55 -13.51 2.11
C ALA A 423 -9.79 -12.75 1.61
N LEU A 424 -10.22 -13.02 0.36
CA LEU A 424 -11.45 -12.42 -0.19
C LEU A 424 -12.70 -12.89 0.56
N GLY A 425 -12.82 -14.19 0.84
CA GLY A 425 -13.93 -14.76 1.63
C GLY A 425 -13.98 -14.17 3.04
N ASP A 426 -12.86 -14.09 3.73
CA ASP A 426 -12.74 -13.50 5.06
C ASP A 426 -13.19 -12.03 5.06
N TRP A 427 -12.73 -11.21 4.09
CA TRP A 427 -13.12 -9.81 3.97
C TRP A 427 -14.63 -9.65 3.69
N VAL A 428 -15.16 -10.37 2.69
CA VAL A 428 -16.59 -10.31 2.33
C VAL A 428 -17.48 -10.68 3.52
N ARG A 429 -17.09 -11.73 4.27
CA ARG A 429 -17.80 -12.18 5.47
C ARG A 429 -17.72 -11.13 6.58
N ALA A 430 -16.52 -10.60 6.88
CA ALA A 430 -16.32 -9.60 7.93
C ALA A 430 -17.12 -8.32 7.65
N ARG A 431 -17.21 -7.89 6.39
CA ARG A 431 -17.98 -6.70 5.95
C ARG A 431 -19.48 -6.99 5.75
N LYS A 432 -19.90 -8.28 5.71
CA LYS A 432 -21.31 -8.71 5.48
C LYS A 432 -21.90 -8.17 4.16
N ILE A 433 -21.13 -8.20 3.09
CA ILE A 433 -21.47 -7.57 1.80
C ILE A 433 -21.61 -8.58 0.65
N ARG A 434 -21.73 -9.89 0.90
CA ARG A 434 -21.75 -10.92 -0.17
C ARG A 434 -22.73 -10.60 -1.30
N SER A 435 -23.92 -10.13 -1.00
CA SER A 435 -24.94 -9.78 -2.01
C SER A 435 -24.64 -8.46 -2.78
N GLN A 436 -23.66 -7.69 -2.34
CA GLN A 436 -23.30 -6.42 -2.94
C GLN A 436 -22.05 -6.53 -3.83
N VAL A 437 -21.33 -7.65 -3.77
CA VAL A 437 -20.13 -7.91 -4.55
C VAL A 437 -20.35 -8.99 -5.60
N VAL A 438 -19.60 -8.89 -6.68
CA VAL A 438 -19.50 -9.87 -7.75
C VAL A 438 -18.16 -10.57 -7.62
N ILE A 439 -18.16 -11.88 -7.40
CA ILE A 439 -16.96 -12.70 -7.32
C ILE A 439 -16.77 -13.42 -8.65
N LEU A 440 -15.69 -13.05 -9.37
CA LEU A 440 -15.18 -13.80 -10.50
C LEU A 440 -14.14 -14.80 -9.98
N SER A 441 -14.50 -16.09 -9.97
CA SER A 441 -13.60 -17.18 -9.62
C SER A 441 -13.11 -17.92 -10.86
N LYS A 442 -11.91 -18.49 -10.82
CA LYS A 442 -11.32 -19.24 -11.94
C LYS A 442 -10.74 -20.57 -11.47
N GLY A 443 -10.99 -21.63 -12.25
CA GLY A 443 -10.35 -22.94 -12.13
C GLY A 443 -9.94 -23.52 -13.47
N GLY A 444 -9.51 -24.78 -13.52
CA GLY A 444 -9.03 -25.40 -14.74
C GLY A 444 -7.74 -24.75 -15.26
N HIS A 445 -6.74 -24.57 -14.41
CA HIS A 445 -5.39 -24.13 -14.79
C HIS A 445 -4.49 -25.35 -15.03
N THR A 446 -3.53 -25.24 -15.93
CA THR A 446 -2.48 -26.25 -16.19
C THR A 446 -1.77 -26.65 -14.88
N PRO A 447 -1.55 -27.95 -14.59
CA PRO A 447 -1.80 -29.10 -15.45
C PRO A 447 -3.23 -29.66 -15.37
N GLU A 448 -4.08 -29.20 -14.47
CA GLU A 448 -5.45 -29.70 -14.24
C GLU A 448 -6.50 -29.02 -15.14
N CYS A 449 -6.17 -28.73 -16.39
CA CYS A 449 -7.05 -28.07 -17.36
C CYS A 449 -7.87 -29.10 -18.16
N PHE A 450 -8.78 -29.81 -17.46
CA PHE A 450 -9.71 -30.78 -18.04
C PHE A 450 -10.96 -30.93 -17.15
N PRO A 451 -12.09 -31.52 -17.66
CA PRO A 451 -13.38 -31.49 -16.96
C PRO A 451 -13.38 -32.10 -15.56
N GLY A 452 -12.67 -33.23 -15.36
CA GLY A 452 -12.70 -33.98 -14.09
C GLY A 452 -12.39 -33.14 -12.83
N PRO A 453 -11.31 -32.37 -12.77
CA PRO A 453 -10.96 -31.55 -11.59
C PRO A 453 -11.88 -30.35 -11.33
N ILE A 454 -12.62 -29.85 -12.33
CA ILE A 454 -13.36 -28.57 -12.23
C ILE A 454 -14.33 -28.57 -11.04
N SER A 455 -15.14 -29.61 -10.90
CA SER A 455 -16.12 -29.69 -9.82
C SER A 455 -15.49 -29.74 -8.42
N ARG A 456 -14.32 -30.39 -8.29
CA ARG A 456 -13.56 -30.41 -7.04
C ARG A 456 -12.98 -29.01 -6.75
N GLN A 457 -12.27 -28.41 -7.71
CA GLN A 457 -11.68 -27.09 -7.57
C GLN A 457 -12.74 -26.02 -7.25
N HIS A 458 -13.89 -26.06 -7.94
CA HIS A 458 -14.99 -25.13 -7.69
C HIS A 458 -15.53 -25.25 -6.26
N ARG A 459 -15.70 -26.47 -5.76
CA ARG A 459 -16.16 -26.69 -4.38
C ARG A 459 -15.14 -26.14 -3.38
N GLU A 460 -13.86 -26.47 -3.53
CA GLU A 460 -12.78 -25.95 -2.69
C GLU A 460 -12.69 -24.41 -2.74
N SER A 461 -12.89 -23.82 -3.92
CA SER A 461 -12.97 -22.35 -4.07
C SER A 461 -14.14 -21.75 -3.28
N LEU A 462 -15.34 -22.36 -3.36
CA LEU A 462 -16.50 -21.90 -2.59
C LEU A 462 -16.26 -22.00 -1.08
N ASP A 463 -15.61 -23.08 -0.61
CA ASP A 463 -15.24 -23.25 0.79
C ASP A 463 -14.27 -22.16 1.25
N ARG A 464 -13.22 -21.85 0.47
CA ARG A 464 -12.25 -20.78 0.76
C ARG A 464 -12.89 -19.39 0.73
N LEU A 465 -13.77 -19.15 -0.24
CA LEU A 465 -14.53 -17.91 -0.42
C LEU A 465 -15.69 -17.76 0.57
N GLN A 466 -16.02 -18.84 1.31
CA GLN A 466 -17.09 -18.89 2.32
C GLN A 466 -18.44 -18.44 1.74
N THR A 467 -18.79 -18.98 0.55
CA THR A 467 -20.01 -18.65 -0.19
C THR A 467 -20.56 -19.88 -0.89
N ASP A 468 -21.87 -19.87 -1.17
CA ASP A 468 -22.56 -20.97 -1.83
C ASP A 468 -22.51 -20.89 -3.37
N TYR A 469 -22.00 -19.77 -3.92
CA TYR A 469 -21.96 -19.55 -5.36
C TYR A 469 -20.86 -18.59 -5.79
N ALA A 470 -20.37 -18.76 -7.02
CA ALA A 470 -19.63 -17.76 -7.78
C ALA A 470 -20.58 -17.00 -8.72
N ASP A 471 -20.46 -15.66 -8.78
CA ASP A 471 -21.28 -14.85 -9.69
C ASP A 471 -20.86 -15.09 -11.15
N LEU A 472 -19.56 -15.22 -11.39
CA LEU A 472 -19.00 -15.59 -12.68
C LEU A 472 -17.86 -16.59 -12.45
N TYR A 473 -17.92 -17.75 -13.09
CA TYR A 473 -16.85 -18.74 -13.05
C TYR A 473 -16.19 -18.86 -14.42
N MET A 474 -14.86 -18.80 -14.47
CA MET A 474 -14.11 -18.91 -15.72
C MET A 474 -13.15 -20.09 -15.73
N LEU A 475 -13.07 -20.81 -16.85
CA LEU A 475 -11.94 -21.69 -17.10
C LEU A 475 -10.67 -20.86 -17.33
N HIS A 476 -9.64 -21.10 -16.52
CA HIS A 476 -8.45 -20.25 -16.47
C HIS A 476 -7.52 -20.46 -17.68
N ARG A 477 -7.52 -21.68 -18.25
CA ARG A 477 -6.75 -22.06 -19.46
C ARG A 477 -7.60 -22.97 -20.34
N ASP A 478 -7.18 -23.10 -21.60
CA ASP A 478 -7.72 -24.07 -22.53
C ASP A 478 -6.87 -25.35 -22.53
N ASN A 479 -7.51 -26.46 -22.85
CA ASN A 479 -6.86 -27.70 -23.25
C ASN A 479 -7.45 -28.14 -24.60
N PRO A 480 -6.76 -27.82 -25.72
CA PRO A 480 -7.27 -28.14 -27.06
C PRO A 480 -7.46 -29.63 -27.34
N ALA A 481 -6.82 -30.51 -26.55
CA ALA A 481 -6.99 -31.96 -26.67
C ALA A 481 -8.33 -32.47 -26.14
N VAL A 482 -9.05 -31.65 -25.35
CA VAL A 482 -10.36 -32.01 -24.79
C VAL A 482 -11.47 -31.42 -25.68
N PRO A 483 -12.46 -32.23 -26.07
CA PRO A 483 -13.65 -31.73 -26.78
C PRO A 483 -14.36 -30.62 -25.99
N VAL A 484 -14.76 -29.53 -26.63
CA VAL A 484 -15.42 -28.40 -25.97
C VAL A 484 -16.71 -28.81 -25.24
N GLY A 485 -17.44 -29.80 -25.78
CA GLY A 485 -18.68 -30.28 -25.20
C GLY A 485 -18.51 -30.80 -23.77
N GLU A 486 -17.40 -31.43 -23.46
CA GLU A 486 -17.12 -31.93 -22.11
C GLU A 486 -16.98 -30.80 -21.10
N PHE A 487 -16.35 -29.66 -21.48
CA PHE A 487 -16.31 -28.46 -20.65
C PHE A 487 -17.68 -27.81 -20.50
N VAL A 488 -18.44 -27.70 -21.60
CA VAL A 488 -19.83 -27.17 -21.57
C VAL A 488 -20.69 -27.99 -20.61
N ASP A 489 -20.56 -29.31 -20.66
CA ASP A 489 -21.37 -30.22 -19.87
C ASP A 489 -21.13 -30.06 -18.36
N VAL A 490 -19.87 -30.15 -17.93
CA VAL A 490 -19.52 -30.01 -16.51
C VAL A 490 -19.87 -28.62 -15.96
N LEU A 491 -19.62 -27.54 -16.71
CA LEU A 491 -19.98 -26.20 -16.26
C LEU A 491 -21.50 -26.02 -16.13
N ASN A 492 -22.28 -26.58 -17.06
CA ASN A 492 -23.74 -26.49 -17.02
C ASN A 492 -24.38 -27.31 -15.87
N GLU A 493 -23.73 -28.34 -15.35
CA GLU A 493 -24.16 -28.98 -14.11
C GLU A 493 -24.13 -27.99 -12.93
N HIS A 494 -23.08 -27.17 -12.83
CA HIS A 494 -22.95 -26.15 -11.81
C HIS A 494 -23.87 -24.95 -12.02
N VAL A 495 -24.13 -24.56 -13.28
CA VAL A 495 -25.17 -23.56 -13.59
C VAL A 495 -26.54 -24.05 -13.15
N LYS A 496 -26.89 -25.30 -13.48
CA LYS A 496 -28.18 -25.91 -13.10
C LYS A 496 -28.34 -26.03 -11.58
N SER A 497 -27.28 -26.35 -10.84
CA SER A 497 -27.30 -26.39 -9.37
C SER A 497 -27.30 -25.00 -8.73
N GLY A 498 -27.03 -23.93 -9.49
CA GLY A 498 -26.97 -22.55 -9.02
C GLY A 498 -25.68 -22.17 -8.30
N THR A 499 -24.66 -23.03 -8.29
CA THR A 499 -23.36 -22.74 -7.68
C THR A 499 -22.47 -21.86 -8.59
N MET A 500 -22.75 -21.83 -9.91
CA MET A 500 -22.23 -20.84 -10.86
C MET A 500 -23.41 -20.06 -11.46
N LYS A 501 -23.42 -18.72 -11.33
CA LYS A 501 -24.50 -17.89 -11.88
C LYS A 501 -24.30 -17.62 -13.37
N ALA A 502 -23.05 -17.42 -13.78
CA ALA A 502 -22.62 -17.24 -15.16
C ALA A 502 -21.27 -17.96 -15.37
N ILE A 503 -20.98 -18.29 -16.62
CA ILE A 503 -19.76 -19.00 -17.01
C ILE A 503 -18.98 -18.23 -18.08
N GLY A 504 -17.66 -18.37 -18.08
CA GLY A 504 -16.75 -17.75 -19.02
C GLY A 504 -15.48 -18.55 -19.23
N VAL A 505 -14.61 -18.04 -20.08
CA VAL A 505 -13.29 -18.61 -20.34
C VAL A 505 -12.21 -17.54 -20.39
N SER A 506 -10.99 -17.91 -20.02
CA SER A 506 -9.82 -17.06 -20.07
C SER A 506 -8.74 -17.72 -20.93
N ASN A 507 -8.14 -16.92 -21.85
CA ASN A 507 -7.06 -17.38 -22.72
C ASN A 507 -7.44 -18.56 -23.66
N TRP A 508 -8.66 -18.56 -24.17
CA TRP A 508 -9.13 -19.51 -25.19
C TRP A 508 -9.01 -18.90 -26.59
N SER A 509 -8.61 -19.66 -27.60
CA SER A 509 -8.60 -19.17 -28.98
C SER A 509 -10.02 -18.86 -29.49
N LEU A 510 -10.17 -17.92 -30.43
CA LEU A 510 -11.47 -17.54 -30.98
C LEU A 510 -12.26 -18.75 -31.54
N PRO A 511 -11.64 -19.67 -32.33
CA PRO A 511 -12.38 -20.86 -32.80
C PRO A 511 -12.91 -21.73 -31.65
N ARG A 512 -12.17 -21.83 -30.55
CA ARG A 512 -12.59 -22.60 -29.37
C ARG A 512 -13.73 -21.92 -28.60
N VAL A 513 -13.70 -20.57 -28.49
CA VAL A 513 -14.77 -19.77 -27.90
C VAL A 513 -16.06 -19.95 -28.72
N GLN A 514 -15.97 -19.87 -30.04
CA GLN A 514 -17.09 -20.09 -30.94
C GLN A 514 -17.64 -21.51 -30.84
N ALA A 515 -16.77 -22.52 -30.89
CA ALA A 515 -17.16 -23.92 -30.74
C ALA A 515 -17.86 -24.21 -29.41
N PHE A 516 -17.45 -23.56 -28.31
CA PHE A 516 -18.12 -23.65 -27.02
C PHE A 516 -19.57 -23.15 -27.10
N ASN A 517 -19.75 -21.94 -27.65
CA ASN A 517 -21.08 -21.34 -27.77
C ASN A 517 -21.98 -22.12 -28.73
N ASP A 518 -21.45 -22.61 -29.85
CA ASP A 518 -22.19 -23.42 -30.82
C ASP A 518 -22.65 -24.75 -30.20
N TRP A 519 -21.76 -25.41 -29.45
CA TRP A 519 -22.13 -26.63 -28.74
C TRP A 519 -23.22 -26.36 -27.68
N ALA A 520 -23.06 -25.30 -26.88
CA ALA A 520 -24.04 -24.93 -25.88
C ALA A 520 -25.42 -24.65 -26.53
N LYS A 521 -25.46 -23.84 -27.58
CA LYS A 521 -26.68 -23.53 -28.32
C LYS A 521 -27.35 -24.78 -28.90
N LYS A 522 -26.56 -25.65 -29.55
CA LYS A 522 -27.06 -26.88 -30.16
C LYS A 522 -27.68 -27.84 -29.13
N ASN A 523 -27.17 -27.84 -27.91
CA ASN A 523 -27.59 -28.78 -26.85
C ASN A 523 -28.52 -28.09 -25.81
N GLY A 524 -29.03 -26.89 -26.05
CA GLY A 524 -29.92 -26.17 -25.12
C GLY A 524 -29.26 -25.84 -23.78
N LYS A 525 -27.95 -25.57 -23.77
CA LYS A 525 -27.15 -25.27 -22.61
C LYS A 525 -26.77 -23.78 -22.57
N THR A 526 -26.35 -23.32 -21.39
CA THR A 526 -25.85 -21.97 -21.18
C THR A 526 -24.48 -21.82 -21.86
N GLY A 527 -24.34 -20.80 -22.72
CA GLY A 527 -23.07 -20.41 -23.32
C GLY A 527 -22.26 -19.44 -22.46
N LEU A 528 -21.18 -18.91 -23.02
CA LEU A 528 -20.28 -17.99 -22.34
C LEU A 528 -20.93 -16.61 -22.14
N ALA A 529 -20.93 -16.12 -20.91
CA ALA A 529 -21.41 -14.78 -20.55
C ALA A 529 -20.31 -13.70 -20.71
N ALA A 530 -19.04 -14.08 -20.63
CA ALA A 530 -17.89 -13.21 -20.76
C ALA A 530 -16.62 -14.00 -21.11
N ILE A 531 -15.62 -13.29 -21.64
CA ILE A 531 -14.25 -13.86 -21.82
C ILE A 531 -13.21 -12.96 -21.13
N SER A 532 -12.06 -13.55 -20.76
CA SER A 532 -10.96 -12.83 -20.12
C SER A 532 -9.64 -13.10 -20.83
N HIS A 533 -9.20 -12.14 -21.64
CA HIS A 533 -7.96 -12.15 -22.40
C HIS A 533 -7.17 -10.88 -22.09
N GLN A 534 -5.85 -10.90 -22.34
CA GLN A 534 -5.07 -9.68 -22.24
C GLN A 534 -5.55 -8.63 -23.25
N LEU A 535 -5.77 -7.39 -22.80
CA LEU A 535 -5.97 -6.24 -23.67
C LEU A 535 -5.42 -4.99 -22.99
N SER A 536 -4.49 -4.31 -23.65
CA SER A 536 -3.97 -3.01 -23.23
C SER A 536 -3.60 -2.15 -24.44
N LEU A 537 -3.36 -0.87 -24.22
CA LEU A 537 -2.85 0.01 -25.28
C LEU A 537 -1.49 -0.47 -25.80
N ALA A 538 -0.57 -0.87 -24.91
CA ALA A 538 0.66 -1.55 -25.32
C ALA A 538 0.35 -2.98 -25.80
N ARG A 539 0.95 -3.40 -26.91
CA ARG A 539 0.80 -4.74 -27.47
C ARG A 539 1.70 -5.73 -26.75
N MET A 540 1.13 -6.82 -26.27
CA MET A 540 1.89 -7.91 -25.67
C MET A 540 2.74 -8.61 -26.75
N ILE A 541 4.05 -8.67 -26.54
CA ILE A 541 5.02 -9.30 -27.46
C ILE A 541 5.21 -10.78 -27.13
N ALA A 542 5.38 -11.04 -25.83
CA ALA A 542 5.49 -12.38 -25.27
C ALA A 542 4.56 -12.48 -24.07
N PRO A 543 3.88 -13.62 -23.87
CA PRO A 543 3.02 -13.77 -22.71
C PRO A 543 3.82 -13.80 -21.41
N PRO A 544 3.37 -13.13 -20.33
CA PRO A 544 4.02 -13.24 -19.03
C PRO A 544 4.00 -14.68 -18.50
N TRP A 545 2.93 -15.41 -18.79
CA TRP A 545 2.79 -16.83 -18.44
C TRP A 545 2.41 -17.67 -19.68
N SER A 546 2.88 -18.90 -19.73
CA SER A 546 2.57 -19.82 -20.84
C SER A 546 1.06 -20.00 -21.02
N GLY A 547 0.61 -20.07 -22.26
CA GLY A 547 -0.80 -20.24 -22.63
C GLY A 547 -1.68 -18.99 -22.49
N CYS A 548 -1.10 -17.82 -22.22
CA CYS A 548 -1.83 -16.57 -22.21
C CYS A 548 -2.01 -16.01 -23.62
N LEU A 549 -3.21 -15.48 -23.90
CA LEU A 549 -3.59 -14.92 -25.20
C LEU A 549 -4.00 -13.44 -25.05
N SER A 550 -3.71 -12.65 -26.09
CA SER A 550 -4.17 -11.27 -26.22
C SER A 550 -5.43 -11.18 -27.08
N ALA A 551 -6.37 -10.34 -26.67
CA ALA A 551 -7.54 -9.97 -27.49
C ALA A 551 -7.23 -8.86 -28.52
N ASN A 552 -5.98 -8.43 -28.64
CA ASN A 552 -5.57 -7.41 -29.63
C ASN A 552 -5.54 -7.93 -31.08
N ASP A 553 -5.85 -9.20 -31.28
CA ASP A 553 -6.02 -9.79 -32.61
C ASP A 553 -7.23 -9.20 -33.33
N PRO A 554 -7.12 -8.78 -34.63
CA PRO A 554 -8.23 -8.16 -35.37
C PRO A 554 -9.47 -9.04 -35.47
N GLU A 555 -9.32 -10.37 -35.61
CA GLU A 555 -10.48 -11.28 -35.69
C GLU A 555 -11.21 -11.34 -34.35
N MET A 556 -10.48 -11.43 -33.25
CA MET A 556 -11.06 -11.41 -31.90
C MET A 556 -11.77 -10.07 -31.63
N LEU A 557 -11.14 -8.94 -31.96
CA LEU A 557 -11.75 -7.61 -31.79
C LEU A 557 -13.00 -7.45 -32.64
N GLY A 558 -12.98 -7.93 -33.89
CA GLY A 558 -14.14 -7.92 -34.80
C GLY A 558 -15.29 -8.77 -34.27
N TRP A 559 -14.98 -9.96 -33.75
CA TRP A 559 -15.97 -10.84 -33.16
C TRP A 559 -16.59 -10.24 -31.88
N LEU A 560 -15.79 -9.65 -31.00
CA LEU A 560 -16.29 -8.95 -29.81
C LEU A 560 -17.21 -7.78 -30.17
N ALA A 561 -16.84 -6.97 -31.17
CA ALA A 561 -17.66 -5.86 -31.63
C ALA A 561 -19.00 -6.33 -32.25
N GLN A 562 -18.99 -7.43 -32.98
CA GLN A 562 -20.20 -8.01 -33.61
C GLN A 562 -21.11 -8.66 -32.58
N THR A 563 -20.59 -9.44 -31.67
CA THR A 563 -21.38 -10.23 -30.71
C THR A 563 -21.72 -9.47 -29.43
N GLN A 564 -21.03 -8.36 -29.15
CA GLN A 564 -21.14 -7.60 -27.92
C GLN A 564 -20.85 -8.47 -26.66
N THR A 565 -20.05 -9.52 -26.83
CA THR A 565 -19.62 -10.37 -25.72
C THR A 565 -18.76 -9.57 -24.75
N PRO A 566 -19.07 -9.53 -23.45
CA PRO A 566 -18.28 -8.85 -22.44
C PRO A 566 -16.83 -9.35 -22.39
N LEU A 567 -15.86 -8.43 -22.45
CA LEU A 567 -14.45 -8.70 -22.24
C LEU A 567 -14.03 -8.21 -20.85
N MET A 568 -13.35 -9.07 -20.09
CA MET A 568 -12.76 -8.75 -18.80
C MET A 568 -11.22 -8.83 -18.93
N PRO A 569 -10.57 -7.77 -19.48
CA PRO A 569 -9.16 -7.88 -19.85
C PRO A 569 -8.25 -7.77 -18.65
N TRP A 570 -7.37 -8.76 -18.51
CA TRP A 570 -6.27 -8.72 -17.55
C TRP A 570 -5.08 -7.92 -18.10
N SER A 571 -4.22 -7.43 -17.18
CA SER A 571 -3.09 -6.52 -17.49
C SER A 571 -3.52 -5.31 -18.34
N SER A 572 -4.70 -4.76 -18.07
CA SER A 572 -5.31 -3.66 -18.84
C SER A 572 -4.46 -2.39 -18.92
N GLN A 573 -3.57 -2.19 -17.97
CA GLN A 573 -2.63 -1.07 -17.88
C GLN A 573 -1.20 -1.44 -18.33
N GLY A 574 -1.01 -2.61 -18.99
CA GLY A 574 0.30 -3.07 -19.48
C GLY A 574 1.31 -3.32 -18.36
N ARG A 575 0.86 -3.75 -17.18
CA ARG A 575 1.70 -4.05 -16.00
C ARG A 575 2.63 -2.90 -15.61
N GLY A 576 2.17 -1.66 -15.72
CA GLY A 576 2.96 -0.48 -15.38
C GLY A 576 3.77 0.11 -16.54
N PHE A 577 3.63 -0.40 -17.78
CA PHE A 577 4.35 0.14 -18.95
C PHE A 577 4.12 1.64 -19.18
N PHE A 578 3.00 2.21 -18.72
CA PHE A 578 2.67 3.63 -18.85
C PHE A 578 3.04 4.47 -17.63
N LEU A 579 3.87 3.95 -16.72
CA LEU A 579 4.40 4.73 -15.59
C LEU A 579 5.50 5.72 -16.05
N PRO A 580 5.75 6.80 -15.27
CA PRO A 580 6.79 7.79 -15.59
C PRO A 580 8.19 7.19 -15.73
N SER A 581 8.50 6.14 -14.97
CA SER A 581 9.81 5.46 -14.97
C SER A 581 10.10 4.62 -16.21
N THR A 582 9.10 4.38 -17.07
CA THR A 582 9.27 3.54 -18.27
C THR A 582 9.98 4.32 -19.36
N SER A 583 11.10 3.79 -19.83
CA SER A 583 11.82 4.26 -21.01
C SER A 583 12.47 3.08 -21.72
N ALA A 584 12.95 3.29 -22.95
CA ALA A 584 13.62 2.25 -23.73
C ALA A 584 14.93 1.78 -23.07
N GLU A 585 15.57 2.65 -22.30
CA GLU A 585 16.83 2.41 -21.60
C GLU A 585 16.65 1.75 -20.22
N ASN A 586 15.43 1.80 -19.66
CA ASN A 586 15.16 1.21 -18.36
C ASN A 586 14.85 -0.28 -18.48
N HIS A 587 15.82 -1.12 -18.13
CA HIS A 587 15.73 -2.59 -18.16
C HIS A 587 15.61 -3.23 -16.76
N ALA A 588 15.26 -2.45 -15.74
CA ALA A 588 15.20 -2.94 -14.35
C ALA A 588 14.15 -4.04 -14.12
N ASP A 589 13.04 -4.00 -14.85
CA ASP A 589 12.00 -5.04 -14.82
C ASP A 589 12.12 -5.94 -16.06
N ALA A 590 12.73 -7.11 -15.87
CA ALA A 590 12.98 -8.07 -16.94
C ALA A 590 11.67 -8.62 -17.58
N GLU A 591 10.58 -8.75 -16.81
CA GLU A 591 9.29 -9.19 -17.34
C GLU A 591 8.66 -8.09 -18.19
N LEU A 592 8.70 -6.85 -17.75
CA LEU A 592 8.20 -5.71 -18.50
C LEU A 592 8.95 -5.58 -19.84
N VAL A 593 10.29 -5.72 -19.81
CA VAL A 593 11.14 -5.73 -21.00
C VAL A 593 10.74 -6.83 -21.95
N ARG A 594 10.68 -8.07 -21.49
CA ARG A 594 10.35 -9.25 -22.30
C ARG A 594 8.95 -9.15 -22.92
N CYS A 595 7.98 -8.62 -22.19
CA CYS A 595 6.58 -8.69 -22.60
C CYS A 595 6.10 -7.45 -23.38
N TRP A 596 6.70 -6.28 -23.19
CA TRP A 596 6.17 -5.02 -23.75
C TRP A 596 7.20 -4.10 -24.39
N HIS A 597 8.55 -4.27 -24.18
CA HIS A 597 9.54 -3.39 -24.82
C HIS A 597 9.64 -3.67 -26.31
N ARG A 598 8.98 -2.81 -27.10
CA ARG A 598 9.02 -2.78 -28.55
C ARG A 598 8.83 -1.33 -29.03
N GLU A 599 9.43 -0.97 -30.15
CA GLU A 599 9.44 0.39 -30.68
C GLU A 599 8.02 0.97 -30.82
N ASP A 600 7.08 0.22 -31.37
CA ASP A 600 5.69 0.66 -31.53
C ASP A 600 4.97 0.86 -30.18
N ASN A 601 5.33 0.13 -29.13
CA ASN A 601 4.80 0.37 -27.80
C ASN A 601 5.36 1.65 -27.18
N PHE A 602 6.64 1.96 -27.42
CA PHE A 602 7.19 3.25 -26.99
C PHE A 602 6.55 4.42 -27.76
N ARG A 603 6.25 4.26 -29.04
CA ARG A 603 5.45 5.26 -29.79
C ARG A 603 4.06 5.45 -29.17
N ARG A 604 3.37 4.38 -28.75
CA ARG A 604 2.11 4.47 -28.02
C ARG A 604 2.27 5.17 -26.66
N LEU A 605 3.35 4.90 -25.96
CA LEU A 605 3.66 5.57 -24.68
C LEU A 605 3.84 7.08 -24.88
N GLU A 606 4.59 7.50 -25.92
CA GLU A 606 4.75 8.94 -26.20
C GLU A 606 3.42 9.61 -26.56
N ARG A 607 2.58 8.96 -27.39
CA ARG A 607 1.23 9.47 -27.68
C ARG A 607 0.35 9.53 -26.42
N ALA A 608 0.43 8.54 -25.56
CA ALA A 608 -0.27 8.56 -24.27
C ALA A 608 0.23 9.71 -23.36
N ARG A 609 1.54 9.98 -23.32
CA ARG A 609 2.12 11.12 -22.59
C ARG A 609 1.64 12.47 -23.14
N GLU A 610 1.61 12.63 -24.46
CA GLU A 610 1.13 13.85 -25.09
C GLU A 610 -0.35 14.10 -24.76
N LEU A 611 -1.20 13.08 -24.91
CA LEU A 611 -2.63 13.21 -24.64
C LEU A 611 -2.92 13.40 -23.14
N ALA A 612 -2.17 12.74 -22.28
CA ALA A 612 -2.25 12.90 -20.84
C ALA A 612 -1.98 14.35 -20.40
N LYS A 613 -0.96 14.99 -20.98
CA LYS A 613 -0.67 16.40 -20.75
C LYS A 613 -1.83 17.30 -21.18
N LYS A 614 -2.44 17.05 -22.35
CA LYS A 614 -3.60 17.82 -22.86
C LYS A 614 -4.82 17.67 -21.96
N LYS A 615 -5.08 16.44 -21.47
CA LYS A 615 -6.25 16.10 -20.64
C LYS A 615 -5.99 16.26 -19.12
N LYS A 616 -4.77 16.64 -18.71
CA LYS A 616 -4.34 16.84 -17.30
C LYS A 616 -4.52 15.58 -16.44
N VAL A 617 -4.14 14.44 -16.99
CA VAL A 617 -4.16 13.13 -16.33
C VAL A 617 -2.80 12.43 -16.49
N LEU A 618 -2.64 11.24 -15.94
CA LEU A 618 -1.43 10.43 -16.11
C LEU A 618 -1.50 9.59 -17.39
N PRO A 619 -0.35 9.25 -18.03
CA PRO A 619 -0.35 8.38 -19.22
C PRO A 619 -1.02 7.02 -18.99
N ILE A 620 -0.93 6.47 -17.79
CA ILE A 620 -1.60 5.21 -17.41
C ILE A 620 -3.13 5.35 -17.41
N ASN A 621 -3.67 6.55 -17.13
CA ASN A 621 -5.11 6.79 -17.21
C ASN A 621 -5.60 6.81 -18.67
N ILE A 622 -4.79 7.36 -19.59
CA ILE A 622 -5.06 7.30 -21.03
C ILE A 622 -5.06 5.83 -21.51
N ALA A 623 -4.06 5.05 -21.09
CA ALA A 623 -3.97 3.65 -21.47
C ALA A 623 -5.17 2.82 -20.96
N LEU A 624 -5.64 3.06 -19.74
CA LEU A 624 -6.80 2.39 -19.19
C LEU A 624 -8.10 2.87 -19.88
N ALA A 625 -8.24 4.17 -20.12
CA ALA A 625 -9.37 4.74 -20.86
C ALA A 625 -9.46 4.15 -22.28
N PHE A 626 -8.34 3.94 -22.98
CA PHE A 626 -8.30 3.26 -24.27
C PHE A 626 -8.93 1.86 -24.23
N VAL A 627 -8.71 1.11 -23.15
CA VAL A 627 -9.32 -0.21 -22.95
C VAL A 627 -10.83 -0.09 -22.67
N LEU A 628 -11.24 0.90 -21.88
CA LEU A 628 -12.63 1.12 -21.49
C LEU A 628 -13.51 1.68 -22.64
N HIS A 629 -12.91 2.33 -23.66
CA HIS A 629 -13.61 2.91 -24.81
C HIS A 629 -13.73 1.97 -26.02
N ARG A 630 -13.48 0.66 -25.84
CA ARG A 630 -13.72 -0.31 -26.91
C ARG A 630 -15.21 -0.38 -27.29
N PRO A 631 -15.55 -0.67 -28.56
CA PRO A 631 -16.93 -0.70 -29.06
C PRO A 631 -17.71 -1.95 -28.63
N PHE A 632 -17.34 -2.53 -27.48
CA PHE A 632 -18.00 -3.68 -26.85
C PHE A 632 -17.90 -3.56 -25.32
N PRO A 633 -18.75 -4.25 -24.56
CA PRO A 633 -18.70 -4.20 -23.10
C PRO A 633 -17.33 -4.65 -22.56
N THR A 634 -16.64 -3.76 -21.82
CA THR A 634 -15.31 -4.02 -21.28
C THR A 634 -15.28 -3.74 -19.79
N PHE A 635 -14.76 -4.68 -19.00
CA PHE A 635 -14.63 -4.62 -17.54
C PHE A 635 -13.16 -4.84 -17.21
N ALA A 636 -12.40 -3.75 -17.07
CA ALA A 636 -10.95 -3.80 -17.01
C ALA A 636 -10.44 -4.26 -15.64
N LEU A 637 -9.65 -5.34 -15.62
CA LEU A 637 -8.96 -5.81 -14.43
C LEU A 637 -7.80 -4.85 -14.12
N ILE A 638 -7.79 -4.35 -12.87
CA ILE A 638 -6.71 -3.56 -12.29
C ILE A 638 -6.07 -4.33 -11.14
N GLY A 639 -4.77 -4.16 -10.94
CA GLY A 639 -4.02 -4.85 -9.88
C GLY A 639 -3.28 -3.84 -8.99
N PRO A 640 -3.99 -2.94 -8.30
CA PRO A 640 -3.36 -1.93 -7.47
C PRO A 640 -2.75 -2.55 -6.21
N ARG A 641 -1.62 -1.98 -5.78
CA ARG A 641 -0.93 -2.31 -4.54
C ARG A 641 -1.07 -1.23 -3.48
N THR A 642 -1.61 -0.07 -3.88
CA THR A 642 -1.84 1.07 -3.00
C THR A 642 -3.19 1.72 -3.29
N ILE A 643 -3.71 2.45 -2.30
CA ILE A 643 -4.92 3.29 -2.48
C ILE A 643 -4.68 4.31 -3.61
N HIS A 644 -3.48 4.89 -3.68
CA HIS A 644 -3.14 5.84 -4.72
C HIS A 644 -3.31 5.27 -6.14
N GLU A 645 -2.93 4.01 -6.34
CA GLU A 645 -3.11 3.31 -7.63
C GLU A 645 -4.59 3.02 -7.92
N ILE A 646 -5.41 2.72 -6.90
CA ILE A 646 -6.86 2.61 -7.04
C ILE A 646 -7.43 3.96 -7.52
N ARG A 647 -7.13 5.04 -6.78
CA ARG A 647 -7.61 6.39 -7.08
C ARG A 647 -7.15 6.90 -8.44
N SER A 648 -5.90 6.59 -8.81
CA SER A 648 -5.39 6.84 -10.15
C SER A 648 -6.22 6.09 -11.22
N SER A 649 -6.50 4.80 -11.02
CA SER A 649 -7.29 4.01 -11.97
C SER A 649 -8.72 4.53 -12.13
N LEU A 650 -9.35 4.99 -11.04
CA LEU A 650 -10.68 5.62 -11.09
C LEU A 650 -10.74 6.85 -12.00
N ARG A 651 -9.66 7.65 -12.05
CA ARG A 651 -9.59 8.82 -12.95
C ARG A 651 -9.72 8.47 -14.43
N ALA A 652 -9.36 7.25 -14.83
CA ALA A 652 -9.53 6.80 -16.22
C ALA A 652 -11.00 6.73 -16.66
N LEU A 653 -11.94 6.57 -15.73
CA LEU A 653 -13.38 6.53 -16.00
C LEU A 653 -13.96 7.88 -16.49
N ASP A 654 -13.27 8.98 -16.17
CA ASP A 654 -13.65 10.34 -16.57
C ASP A 654 -12.92 10.81 -17.82
N VAL A 655 -11.97 10.02 -18.32
CA VAL A 655 -11.22 10.35 -19.55
C VAL A 655 -12.08 9.96 -20.76
N GLU A 656 -12.57 10.94 -21.48
CA GLU A 656 -13.24 10.73 -22.75
C GLU A 656 -12.20 10.72 -23.90
N LEU A 657 -12.28 9.68 -24.75
CA LEU A 657 -11.45 9.52 -25.94
C LEU A 657 -12.33 9.52 -27.19
N THR A 658 -12.02 10.37 -28.16
CA THR A 658 -12.68 10.38 -29.46
C THR A 658 -12.19 9.21 -30.32
N GLU A 659 -12.96 8.82 -31.35
CA GLU A 659 -12.52 7.79 -32.30
C GLU A 659 -11.18 8.14 -32.97
N ALA A 660 -10.95 9.41 -33.27
CA ALA A 660 -9.68 9.88 -33.82
C ALA A 660 -8.51 9.71 -32.83
N GLU A 661 -8.73 10.06 -31.55
CA GLU A 661 -7.73 9.82 -30.49
C GLU A 661 -7.48 8.32 -30.28
N MET A 662 -8.51 7.48 -30.34
CA MET A 662 -8.39 6.02 -30.23
C MET A 662 -7.54 5.44 -31.37
N ARG A 663 -7.80 5.83 -32.63
CA ARG A 663 -6.99 5.42 -33.80
C ARG A 663 -5.56 5.94 -33.68
N TRP A 664 -5.39 7.20 -33.35
CA TRP A 664 -4.07 7.81 -33.18
C TRP A 664 -3.25 7.10 -32.09
N LEU A 665 -3.82 6.84 -30.90
CA LEU A 665 -3.15 6.06 -29.84
C LEU A 665 -2.77 4.66 -30.34
N ASN A 666 -3.58 4.06 -31.21
CA ASN A 666 -3.35 2.72 -31.75
C ASN A 666 -2.35 2.67 -32.91
N LEU A 667 -1.82 3.82 -33.35
CA LEU A 667 -0.92 3.98 -34.50
C LEU A 667 -1.62 3.67 -35.85
N GLU A 668 -2.90 4.02 -36.00
CA GLU A 668 -3.75 3.82 -37.16
C GLU A 668 -4.04 5.16 -37.91
N ASP A 669 -3.10 6.04 -38.01
CA ASP A 669 -3.16 7.35 -38.66
C ASP A 669 -2.61 7.36 -40.09
#